data_866b62d7965b6774e0df0496f04fcb8a
#
_entry.id   866b62d7965b6774e0df0496f04fcb8a
#
_cell.length_a   1.000
_cell.length_b   1.000
_cell.length_c   1.000
_cell.angle_alpha   90.00
_cell.angle_beta   90.00
_cell.angle_gamma   90.00
#
_symmetry.space_group_name_H-M   'P 1'
#
loop_
_entity.id
_entity.type
_entity.pdbx_description
1 polymer ?
#
loop_
_entity_poly.entity_id
_entity_poly.type
_entity_poly.pdbx_seq_one_letter_code
_entity_poly.pdbx_strand_id
1 'polypeptide(L)'
;MKKIFTLVMLSLFALLGAKAVEFDANTKYRFVCNYYSSGSLVLGSQHGQTAYVWYDTGNTLHEDSWWYIQKAGAGYRIKNAKTGEYLSYTTNRIDGVCKGIELTTAANGKNVQWTINQSGEYFYIASASNPSQWFNLRVYDGTNLLGTYDENTMGYNELFSIIDETGKDLGGGASSGGGSGDNGNTGTLANGAVWENTGLSAPVVYTTDRSNPVLYYIKNVRSGMLAYVNGYSLYETTNENEASQFYFVQANSGVNIYTSDGYYVAVEDYYMMQDMPIGVQYGSTSVGQNNWQIGYYNDYETNYSGYTIGKAGSTSTLLENYWNDYDKNTYHFLGYYSVDGGSTFVFASSDDRHKDYLTEKGITIGGGGSGGGGGGGQTGGKNALSDYLATLLFNGKELPYDAAGSQYLVPLSATLRGGDDATIAVSATWQSAYAWGYSLRVANQTPDAETGSVTIPAVSCEEPYKIAVVEDASGNEVAQATLQFTFLPVVEINVESTNRDYYITGTLRVTDPDIAVYDSAVIAAFKYRGASAMNYPKKSYAIKLRDADGNSVDRKFFNLRNDNNWILDAMAIDGACMRNRVSTDLWNDFATAPYHKTLENKARTGTRGRFVEVLLNGNYHGLYCMTEKMDRKQLKLMKYAPKTDTTEEQIHGSLYKSTDWTYEVFMGHEQNSSYYPGTAPAAYDNSARRETWRGYEIKYPDYETEPIDWAPLWNAINFVATSSQDDFDNNFGKYFDRPVVDDYFLFIELMLASDNHGKNMFFFNYDQAGATNAQKIGIAPWDMDGTWGGYWDGSRDYVSDPTRDFVSFIWATEHGIITFYDKLAKSSYLRWSDVLKERYAQIRPQWFNPANLAKRFTDYAELFAESGADLREQGKWGVLHNDIQGDVAYITNWITRRVAMLDEKYGYDPLTGITDLTQRDTRIGISGGRGEIYISSDAAGIPVAIYTAAGRLVRQVQTTGYVTSVTGLQPGIYVAAGKKVVVK
;
A
#
# COMPACT_ATOMS: atom_id res chain seq x y z
N MET A 1 21.13 50.18 15.03
CA MET A 1 21.62 48.80 15.21
C MET A 1 20.99 47.76 14.24
N LYS A 2 19.71 47.90 13.83
CA LYS A 2 19.10 46.96 12.84
C LYS A 2 19.71 47.00 11.41
N LYS A 3 20.24 48.12 10.97
CA LYS A 3 20.86 48.24 9.62
C LYS A 3 22.29 47.68 9.52
N ILE A 4 22.97 47.50 10.64
CA ILE A 4 24.33 46.95 10.66
C ILE A 4 24.26 45.40 10.68
N PHE A 5 23.19 44.82 11.26
CA PHE A 5 23.00 43.37 11.29
C PHE A 5 22.68 42.80 9.90
N THR A 6 21.89 43.51 9.08
CA THR A 6 21.57 43.10 7.70
C THR A 6 22.78 43.16 6.77
N LEU A 7 23.73 44.10 7.02
CA LEU A 7 24.93 44.18 6.20
C LEU A 7 25.99 43.14 6.59
N VAL A 8 25.99 42.69 7.85
CA VAL A 8 26.89 41.63 8.34
C VAL A 8 26.42 40.25 7.90
N MET A 9 25.10 40.03 7.83
CA MET A 9 24.57 38.77 7.27
C MET A 9 24.82 38.65 5.77
N LEU A 10 24.69 39.74 5.00
CA LEU A 10 25.04 39.74 3.56
C LEU A 10 26.53 39.54 3.29
N SER A 11 27.42 39.87 4.24
CA SER A 11 28.86 39.68 4.07
C SER A 11 29.37 38.33 4.57
N LEU A 12 28.61 37.61 5.44
CA LEU A 12 28.92 36.24 5.85
C LEU A 12 28.52 35.19 4.81
N PHE A 13 27.45 35.45 4.05
CA PHE A 13 27.06 34.56 2.94
C PHE A 13 27.97 34.65 1.70
N ALA A 14 28.77 35.68 1.59
CA ALA A 14 29.73 35.85 0.50
C ALA A 14 31.08 35.12 0.71
N LEU A 15 31.23 34.40 1.84
CA LEU A 15 32.45 33.65 2.17
C LEU A 15 32.33 32.12 2.14
N LEU A 16 31.10 31.59 1.96
CA LEU A 16 30.90 30.20 1.67
C LEU A 16 30.68 30.05 0.16
N GLY A 17 31.66 29.48 -0.55
CA GLY A 17 31.74 29.43 -2.00
C GLY A 17 30.66 28.61 -2.69
N ALA A 18 29.41 29.02 -2.55
CA ALA A 18 28.35 28.54 -3.41
C ALA A 18 28.56 29.14 -4.81
N LYS A 19 28.85 28.31 -5.81
CA LYS A 19 28.84 28.75 -7.22
C LYS A 19 27.44 29.27 -7.52
N ALA A 20 27.35 30.59 -7.84
CA ALA A 20 26.12 31.17 -8.33
C ALA A 20 25.67 30.36 -9.58
N VAL A 21 24.45 29.85 -9.58
CA VAL A 21 23.89 29.18 -10.75
C VAL A 21 23.78 30.20 -11.87
N GLU A 22 24.41 29.93 -13.01
CA GLU A 22 24.34 30.77 -14.21
C GLU A 22 23.20 30.26 -15.10
N PHE A 23 22.25 31.12 -15.42
CA PHE A 23 21.15 30.84 -16.33
C PHE A 23 21.51 31.25 -17.75
N ASP A 24 21.28 30.34 -18.71
CA ASP A 24 21.39 30.68 -20.14
C ASP A 24 20.15 31.45 -20.58
N ALA A 25 20.32 32.62 -21.11
CA ALA A 25 19.24 33.51 -21.54
C ALA A 25 18.36 32.97 -22.68
N ASN A 26 18.81 31.92 -23.40
CA ASN A 26 18.11 31.26 -24.51
C ASN A 26 17.49 29.93 -24.13
N THR A 27 17.81 29.38 -22.98
CA THR A 27 17.23 28.17 -22.43
C THR A 27 15.92 28.48 -21.71
N LYS A 28 14.92 27.62 -21.88
CA LYS A 28 13.64 27.76 -21.20
C LYS A 28 13.70 27.01 -19.87
N TYR A 29 13.08 27.58 -18.86
CA TYR A 29 13.04 27.08 -17.50
C TYR A 29 11.62 27.02 -17.00
N ARG A 30 11.36 26.06 -16.09
CA ARG A 30 10.12 25.97 -15.30
C ARG A 30 10.41 26.24 -13.85
N PHE A 31 9.46 26.89 -13.18
CA PHE A 31 9.47 27.10 -11.74
C PHE A 31 8.43 26.16 -11.15
N VAL A 32 8.86 25.21 -10.33
CA VAL A 32 8.03 24.19 -9.71
C VAL A 32 8.01 24.44 -8.20
N CYS A 33 6.83 24.63 -7.62
CA CYS A 33 6.66 24.72 -6.17
C CYS A 33 6.38 23.33 -5.58
N ASN A 34 7.15 22.93 -4.60
CA ASN A 34 7.07 21.59 -4.00
C ASN A 34 6.23 21.55 -2.70
N TYR A 35 5.40 22.60 -2.45
CA TYR A 35 4.60 22.67 -1.22
C TYR A 35 3.49 21.63 -1.10
N TYR A 36 2.94 21.15 -2.19
CA TYR A 36 1.88 20.13 -2.17
C TYR A 36 2.41 18.77 -2.61
N SER A 37 2.31 17.78 -1.73
CA SER A 37 2.67 16.38 -1.98
C SER A 37 1.83 15.67 -3.06
N SER A 38 0.81 16.32 -3.62
CA SER A 38 -0.12 15.72 -4.58
C SER A 38 0.09 16.14 -6.04
N GLY A 39 1.21 16.77 -6.36
CA GLY A 39 1.55 17.17 -7.72
C GLY A 39 2.38 18.45 -7.75
N SER A 40 3.38 18.48 -8.62
CA SER A 40 4.22 19.67 -8.81
C SER A 40 3.39 20.79 -9.43
N LEU A 41 3.24 21.91 -8.71
CA LEU A 41 2.59 23.10 -9.22
C LEU A 41 3.58 23.88 -10.08
N VAL A 42 3.26 24.07 -11.35
CA VAL A 42 4.13 24.76 -12.31
C VAL A 42 3.64 26.18 -12.55
N LEU A 43 4.53 27.14 -12.48
CA LEU A 43 4.23 28.54 -12.76
C LEU A 43 3.83 28.72 -14.23
N GLY A 44 2.63 29.23 -14.48
CA GLY A 44 2.12 29.57 -15.82
C GLY A 44 1.55 30.98 -15.89
N SER A 45 1.19 31.42 -17.10
CA SER A 45 0.46 32.67 -17.34
C SER A 45 -0.97 32.36 -17.72
N GLN A 46 -1.97 32.90 -17.02
CA GLN A 46 -3.38 32.63 -17.30
C GLN A 46 -3.88 33.47 -18.49
N HIS A 47 -4.46 32.82 -19.50
CA HIS A 47 -5.15 33.49 -20.59
C HIS A 47 -6.37 34.27 -20.10
N GLY A 48 -6.37 35.59 -20.31
CA GLY A 48 -7.53 36.44 -20.11
C GLY A 48 -7.68 37.12 -18.74
N GLN A 49 -6.83 36.89 -17.80
CA GLN A 49 -6.72 37.68 -16.57
C GLN A 49 -5.45 38.56 -16.62
N THR A 50 -5.65 39.82 -16.63
CA THR A 50 -4.62 40.79 -17.02
C THR A 50 -3.61 41.16 -15.92
N ALA A 51 -3.72 40.61 -14.73
CA ALA A 51 -2.94 41.16 -13.60
C ALA A 51 -2.14 40.13 -12.79
N TYR A 52 -2.36 38.82 -12.89
CA TYR A 52 -1.75 37.86 -11.98
C TYR A 52 -1.28 36.60 -12.69
N VAL A 53 -0.19 36.05 -12.21
CA VAL A 53 0.36 34.76 -12.59
C VAL A 53 -0.09 33.73 -11.56
N TRP A 54 -0.50 32.56 -12.03
CA TRP A 54 -0.99 31.49 -11.19
C TRP A 54 -0.37 30.15 -11.57
N TYR A 55 -0.50 29.15 -10.69
CA TYR A 55 -0.03 27.81 -10.97
C TYR A 55 -1.03 27.03 -11.80
N ASP A 56 -0.53 26.31 -12.78
CA ASP A 56 -1.27 25.27 -13.48
C ASP A 56 -1.06 23.93 -12.80
N THR A 57 -2.16 23.31 -12.34
CA THR A 57 -2.17 21.95 -11.77
C THR A 57 -2.42 20.90 -12.85
N GLY A 58 -2.58 21.31 -14.10
CA GLY A 58 -2.91 20.42 -15.21
C GLY A 58 -1.68 19.69 -15.75
N ASN A 59 -1.88 18.41 -16.05
CA ASN A 59 -0.89 17.54 -16.69
C ASN A 59 -0.59 17.85 -18.16
N THR A 60 -1.30 18.77 -18.74
CA THR A 60 -0.91 19.33 -20.01
C THR A 60 0.16 20.37 -19.73
N LEU A 61 1.37 20.07 -20.16
CA LEU A 61 2.48 21.01 -20.19
C LEU A 61 2.09 22.20 -21.07
N HIS A 62 1.42 23.19 -20.46
CA HIS A 62 1.03 24.39 -21.20
C HIS A 62 2.28 25.10 -21.69
N GLU A 63 2.28 25.53 -22.95
CA GLU A 63 3.39 26.27 -23.55
C GLU A 63 3.74 27.53 -22.76
N ASP A 64 2.80 28.11 -22.00
CA ASP A 64 2.99 29.28 -21.15
C ASP A 64 3.59 28.98 -19.77
N SER A 65 3.89 27.74 -19.44
CA SER A 65 4.65 27.38 -18.24
C SER A 65 6.19 27.49 -18.40
N TRP A 66 6.64 27.82 -19.60
CA TRP A 66 8.06 28.02 -19.88
C TRP A 66 8.48 29.46 -19.80
N TRP A 67 9.64 29.74 -19.19
CA TRP A 67 10.16 31.07 -18.91
C TRP A 67 11.63 31.19 -19.31
N TYR A 68 12.04 32.32 -19.82
CA TYR A 68 13.44 32.67 -20.00
C TYR A 68 13.92 33.47 -18.78
N ILE A 69 15.08 33.10 -18.24
CA ILE A 69 15.75 33.80 -17.14
C ILE A 69 16.92 34.61 -17.72
N GLN A 70 16.75 35.93 -17.80
CA GLN A 70 17.67 36.81 -18.48
C GLN A 70 18.38 37.69 -17.48
N LYS A 71 19.73 37.73 -17.51
CA LYS A 71 20.55 38.58 -16.64
C LYS A 71 20.18 40.05 -16.85
N ALA A 72 20.00 40.80 -15.76
CA ALA A 72 19.65 42.21 -15.77
C ALA A 72 20.29 42.95 -14.58
N GLY A 73 21.44 43.53 -14.78
CA GLY A 73 22.22 44.15 -13.70
C GLY A 73 22.67 43.12 -12.67
N ALA A 74 22.36 43.37 -11.39
CA ALA A 74 22.67 42.44 -10.30
C ALA A 74 21.64 41.29 -10.14
N GLY A 75 20.56 41.31 -10.90
CA GLY A 75 19.47 40.32 -10.83
C GLY A 75 19.12 39.73 -12.19
N TYR A 76 17.87 39.25 -12.31
CA TYR A 76 17.34 38.60 -13.48
C TYR A 76 15.98 39.16 -13.87
N ARG A 77 15.62 39.08 -15.14
CA ARG A 77 14.25 39.24 -15.65
C ARG A 77 13.71 37.87 -15.99
N ILE A 78 12.46 37.61 -15.62
CA ILE A 78 11.78 36.35 -15.89
C ILE A 78 10.72 36.63 -16.95
N LYS A 79 10.93 36.13 -18.18
CA LYS A 79 10.13 36.39 -19.36
C LYS A 79 9.38 35.16 -19.79
N ASN A 80 8.06 35.24 -19.93
CA ASN A 80 7.28 34.12 -20.43
C ASN A 80 7.64 33.79 -21.88
N ALA A 81 7.87 32.50 -22.16
CA ALA A 81 8.29 32.05 -23.49
C ALA A 81 7.18 32.14 -24.56
N LYS A 82 5.91 32.06 -24.16
CA LYS A 82 4.75 32.13 -25.04
C LYS A 82 4.25 33.55 -25.25
N THR A 83 3.99 34.27 -24.14
CA THR A 83 3.41 35.61 -24.24
C THR A 83 4.45 36.71 -24.50
N GLY A 84 5.71 36.44 -24.14
CA GLY A 84 6.78 37.44 -24.25
C GLY A 84 6.77 38.50 -23.13
N GLU A 85 5.88 38.41 -22.17
CA GLU A 85 5.72 39.34 -21.06
C GLU A 85 6.64 38.96 -19.90
N TYR A 86 6.94 39.94 -19.03
CA TYR A 86 7.81 39.80 -17.89
C TYR A 86 7.01 39.73 -16.59
N LEU A 87 7.46 38.91 -15.62
CA LEU A 87 6.96 38.97 -14.25
C LEU A 87 7.35 40.32 -13.61
N SER A 88 6.37 41.01 -13.06
CA SER A 88 6.53 42.32 -12.43
C SER A 88 5.93 42.34 -11.03
N TYR A 89 6.70 42.77 -10.05
CA TYR A 89 6.24 43.03 -8.70
C TYR A 89 5.23 44.18 -8.65
N THR A 90 4.11 43.97 -7.98
CA THR A 90 3.12 45.04 -7.71
C THR A 90 2.86 45.15 -6.20
N THR A 91 2.42 46.36 -5.78
CA THR A 91 1.96 46.58 -4.41
C THR A 91 0.51 46.22 -4.17
N ASN A 92 -0.23 45.84 -5.23
CA ASN A 92 -1.61 45.39 -5.15
C ASN A 92 -1.69 44.05 -4.40
N ARG A 93 -2.68 43.91 -3.51
CA ARG A 93 -2.87 42.68 -2.72
C ARG A 93 -3.86 41.77 -3.39
N ILE A 94 -3.59 40.47 -3.39
CA ILE A 94 -4.45 39.43 -3.99
C ILE A 94 -5.36 38.73 -2.97
N ASP A 95 -4.93 38.66 -1.69
CA ASP A 95 -5.68 37.96 -0.62
C ASP A 95 -5.78 38.79 0.68
N GLY A 96 -5.56 40.11 0.58
CA GLY A 96 -5.52 41.00 1.74
C GLY A 96 -4.17 41.03 2.47
N VAL A 97 -3.30 40.03 2.26
CA VAL A 97 -1.98 39.87 2.88
C VAL A 97 -0.88 39.90 1.81
N CYS A 98 -0.89 38.95 0.87
CA CYS A 98 0.12 38.85 -0.18
C CYS A 98 -0.08 39.89 -1.27
N LYS A 99 1.02 40.41 -1.79
CA LYS A 99 1.03 41.30 -2.98
C LYS A 99 1.07 40.41 -4.23
N GLY A 100 0.41 40.87 -5.30
CA GLY A 100 0.36 40.11 -6.55
C GLY A 100 1.64 40.26 -7.37
N ILE A 101 1.74 39.42 -8.38
CA ILE A 101 2.73 39.54 -9.45
C ILE A 101 1.97 39.77 -10.75
N GLU A 102 2.34 40.81 -11.49
CA GLU A 102 1.70 41.20 -12.74
C GLU A 102 2.53 40.77 -13.95
N LEU A 103 1.91 40.53 -15.09
CA LEU A 103 2.59 40.38 -16.37
C LEU A 103 2.66 41.73 -17.07
N THR A 104 3.82 42.07 -17.64
CA THR A 104 4.04 43.34 -18.34
C THR A 104 4.91 43.18 -19.57
N THR A 105 4.63 43.95 -20.60
CA THR A 105 5.49 44.09 -21.78
C THR A 105 6.69 45.00 -21.53
N ALA A 106 6.69 45.79 -20.43
CA ALA A 106 7.75 46.72 -20.09
C ALA A 106 8.98 45.96 -19.57
N ALA A 107 10.05 45.90 -20.34
CA ALA A 107 11.29 45.22 -20.02
C ALA A 107 12.21 45.99 -19.04
N ASN A 108 11.92 47.25 -18.71
CA ASN A 108 12.78 48.10 -17.93
C ASN A 108 12.14 48.54 -16.61
N GLY A 109 12.93 48.54 -15.55
CA GLY A 109 12.53 49.00 -14.20
C GLY A 109 12.89 47.97 -13.14
N LYS A 110 12.95 48.42 -11.88
CA LYS A 110 13.28 47.57 -10.75
C LYS A 110 12.18 46.54 -10.45
N ASN A 111 10.93 46.80 -10.85
CA ASN A 111 9.80 45.93 -10.57
C ASN A 111 9.82 44.63 -11.41
N VAL A 112 10.49 44.65 -12.58
CA VAL A 112 10.67 43.43 -13.42
C VAL A 112 12.00 42.73 -13.16
N GLN A 113 12.74 43.14 -12.13
CA GLN A 113 14.00 42.53 -11.74
C GLN A 113 13.83 41.71 -10.46
N TRP A 114 14.38 40.51 -10.50
CA TRP A 114 14.30 39.51 -9.43
C TRP A 114 15.69 39.03 -9.04
N THR A 115 15.91 38.76 -7.77
CA THR A 115 17.08 38.02 -7.30
C THR A 115 16.68 36.58 -7.15
N ILE A 116 17.46 35.65 -7.70
CA ILE A 116 17.26 34.21 -7.58
C ILE A 116 18.40 33.69 -6.73
N ASN A 117 18.08 33.22 -5.56
CA ASN A 117 19.03 32.74 -4.57
C ASN A 117 18.78 31.25 -4.30
N GLN A 118 19.84 30.47 -4.23
CA GLN A 118 19.78 29.07 -3.91
C GLN A 118 19.77 28.84 -2.40
N SER A 119 18.91 27.93 -1.92
CA SER A 119 18.86 27.46 -0.55
C SER A 119 18.73 25.92 -0.60
N GLY A 120 19.82 25.22 -0.32
CA GLY A 120 19.89 23.78 -0.56
C GLY A 120 19.71 23.42 -2.04
N GLU A 121 18.81 22.52 -2.33
CA GLU A 121 18.42 22.13 -3.70
C GLU A 121 17.30 23.00 -4.31
N TYR A 122 16.78 23.98 -3.57
CA TYR A 122 15.70 24.85 -4.01
C TYR A 122 16.17 26.29 -4.21
N PHE A 123 15.32 27.07 -4.85
CA PHE A 123 15.52 28.51 -5.06
C PHE A 123 14.41 29.31 -4.41
N TYR A 124 14.77 30.45 -3.84
CA TYR A 124 13.83 31.50 -3.49
C TYR A 124 14.07 32.75 -4.36
N ILE A 125 12.97 33.38 -4.74
CA ILE A 125 12.99 34.46 -5.72
C ILE A 125 12.44 35.73 -5.07
N ALA A 126 13.27 36.78 -4.95
CA ALA A 126 12.91 38.01 -4.28
C ALA A 126 12.83 39.18 -5.27
N SER A 127 11.92 40.13 -5.02
CA SER A 127 11.82 41.34 -5.83
C SER A 127 13.02 42.24 -5.64
N ALA A 128 13.67 42.67 -6.70
CA ALA A 128 14.77 43.65 -6.63
C ALA A 128 14.29 45.04 -6.21
N SER A 129 13.02 45.39 -6.36
CA SER A 129 12.43 46.64 -5.89
C SER A 129 12.07 46.61 -4.41
N ASN A 130 11.80 45.45 -3.85
CA ASN A 130 11.57 45.22 -2.43
C ASN A 130 12.13 43.86 -2.02
N PRO A 131 13.39 43.75 -1.57
CA PRO A 131 14.07 42.49 -1.29
C PRO A 131 13.49 41.65 -0.15
N SER A 132 12.59 42.23 0.67
CA SER A 132 11.84 41.49 1.68
C SER A 132 10.57 40.78 1.11
N GLN A 133 10.28 40.99 -0.16
CA GLN A 133 9.12 40.38 -0.82
C GLN A 133 9.57 39.20 -1.70
N TRP A 134 9.27 38.00 -1.29
CA TRP A 134 9.65 36.76 -1.97
C TRP A 134 8.43 36.10 -2.66
N PHE A 135 8.68 35.36 -3.73
CA PHE A 135 7.63 34.52 -4.32
C PHE A 135 6.99 33.64 -3.24
N ASN A 136 5.67 33.60 -3.22
CA ASN A 136 4.91 32.82 -2.28
C ASN A 136 3.66 32.25 -2.98
N LEU A 137 3.49 30.94 -2.91
CA LEU A 137 2.28 30.30 -3.39
C LEU A 137 1.15 30.51 -2.39
N ARG A 138 -0.01 30.98 -2.89
CA ARG A 138 -1.23 31.17 -2.10
C ARG A 138 -2.42 30.51 -2.75
N VAL A 139 -3.28 29.94 -1.94
CA VAL A 139 -4.61 29.48 -2.35
C VAL A 139 -5.62 30.55 -2.00
N TYR A 140 -6.22 31.15 -3.00
CA TYR A 140 -7.24 32.16 -2.84
C TYR A 140 -8.47 31.80 -3.67
N ASP A 141 -9.62 31.71 -3.01
CA ASP A 141 -10.92 31.34 -3.62
C ASP A 141 -10.83 30.06 -4.51
N GLY A 142 -10.11 29.05 -4.01
CA GLY A 142 -9.93 27.77 -4.71
C GLY A 142 -8.92 27.81 -5.88
N THR A 143 -8.26 28.95 -6.10
CA THR A 143 -7.27 29.11 -7.16
C THR A 143 -5.87 29.28 -6.55
N ASN A 144 -4.88 28.57 -7.09
CA ASN A 144 -3.50 28.72 -6.68
C ASN A 144 -2.89 29.94 -7.38
N LEU A 145 -2.54 30.97 -6.62
CA LEU A 145 -1.98 32.21 -7.13
C LEU A 145 -0.52 32.37 -6.68
N LEU A 146 0.32 32.90 -7.57
CA LEU A 146 1.65 33.36 -7.19
C LEU A 146 1.57 34.81 -6.72
N GLY A 147 1.99 35.03 -5.49
CA GLY A 147 2.15 36.37 -4.92
C GLY A 147 3.53 36.56 -4.36
N THR A 148 3.71 37.65 -3.60
CA THR A 148 4.90 37.91 -2.79
C THR A 148 4.48 38.16 -1.35
N TYR A 149 5.30 37.70 -0.40
CA TYR A 149 5.04 37.84 1.02
C TYR A 149 6.23 38.37 1.80
N ASP A 150 5.99 39.03 2.96
CA ASP A 150 6.91 39.84 3.74
C ASP A 150 7.37 39.09 5.02
N GLU A 151 7.43 37.79 5.02
CA GLU A 151 7.90 37.01 6.17
C GLU A 151 9.42 36.77 6.13
N ASN A 152 10.02 36.83 7.35
CA ASN A 152 11.44 36.55 7.52
C ASN A 152 11.73 35.05 7.69
N THR A 153 10.75 34.17 7.47
CA THR A 153 10.87 32.72 7.59
C THR A 153 10.58 32.08 6.26
N MET A 154 11.55 31.36 5.70
CA MET A 154 11.37 30.55 4.51
C MET A 154 10.47 29.36 4.84
N GLY A 155 9.24 29.37 4.29
CA GLY A 155 8.36 28.20 4.28
C GLY A 155 8.43 27.46 2.95
N TYR A 156 7.84 26.27 2.86
CA TYR A 156 7.80 25.50 1.60
C TYR A 156 7.10 26.23 0.45
N ASN A 157 6.20 27.17 0.73
CA ASN A 157 5.50 28.00 -0.27
C ASN A 157 6.39 28.97 -1.01
N GLU A 158 7.63 29.17 -0.57
CA GLU A 158 8.59 30.14 -1.09
C GLU A 158 9.77 29.47 -1.77
N LEU A 159 9.85 28.13 -1.71
CA LEU A 159 10.90 27.32 -2.29
C LEU A 159 10.49 26.72 -3.62
N PHE A 160 11.31 26.89 -4.64
CA PHE A 160 11.06 26.46 -6.00
C PHE A 160 12.21 25.64 -6.55
N SER A 161 11.89 24.54 -7.23
CA SER A 161 12.82 23.93 -8.18
C SER A 161 12.81 24.72 -9.49
N ILE A 162 13.96 24.88 -10.13
CA ILE A 162 14.08 25.48 -11.46
C ILE A 162 14.61 24.40 -12.41
N ILE A 163 13.74 23.95 -13.31
CA ILE A 163 14.01 22.83 -14.22
C ILE A 163 14.16 23.37 -15.63
N ASP A 164 15.24 23.02 -16.34
CA ASP A 164 15.43 23.44 -17.72
C ASP A 164 14.62 22.55 -18.71
N GLU A 165 14.59 22.96 -19.98
CA GLU A 165 13.83 22.26 -21.04
C GLU A 165 14.37 20.86 -21.38
N THR A 166 15.51 20.44 -20.82
CA THR A 166 16.03 19.08 -20.91
C THR A 166 15.58 18.18 -19.75
N GLY A 167 14.85 18.75 -18.76
CA GLY A 167 14.41 18.08 -17.56
C GLY A 167 15.39 18.13 -16.40
N LYS A 168 16.50 18.88 -16.52
CA LYS A 168 17.51 19.02 -15.48
C LYS A 168 17.07 20.03 -14.43
N ASP A 169 16.98 19.62 -13.18
CA ASP A 169 16.82 20.51 -12.04
C ASP A 169 18.16 21.22 -11.70
N LEU A 170 18.15 22.54 -11.73
CA LEU A 170 19.34 23.37 -11.48
C LEU A 170 19.66 23.55 -10.00
N GLY A 171 18.71 23.25 -9.12
CA GLY A 171 18.87 23.24 -7.67
C GLY A 171 19.53 21.97 -7.15
N GLY A 172 19.37 20.85 -7.86
CA GLY A 172 20.01 19.59 -7.54
C GLY A 172 21.51 19.78 -7.45
N GLY A 173 22.04 19.73 -6.22
CA GLY A 173 23.42 19.98 -5.92
C GLY A 173 24.31 19.14 -6.83
N ALA A 174 25.15 19.80 -7.63
CA ALA A 174 26.26 19.12 -8.26
C ALA A 174 27.11 18.54 -7.14
N SER A 175 27.01 17.23 -6.93
CA SER A 175 28.01 16.50 -6.16
C SER A 175 29.36 16.85 -6.75
N SER A 176 30.17 17.60 -5.99
CA SER A 176 31.56 17.87 -6.32
C SER A 176 32.34 16.55 -6.22
N GLY A 177 32.44 15.86 -7.34
CA GLY A 177 33.18 14.64 -7.45
C GLY A 177 32.91 14.01 -8.81
N GLY A 178 33.66 14.43 -9.84
CA GLY A 178 33.55 13.90 -11.19
C GLY A 178 33.83 12.40 -11.23
N GLY A 179 32.96 11.66 -11.88
CA GLY A 179 33.14 10.26 -12.19
C GLY A 179 31.96 9.85 -13.05
N SER A 180 32.20 9.67 -14.33
CA SER A 180 31.23 9.14 -15.28
C SER A 180 30.84 7.71 -14.94
N GLY A 181 29.54 7.44 -14.87
CA GLY A 181 28.97 6.13 -15.09
C GLY A 181 28.98 5.18 -13.91
N ASP A 182 28.25 5.54 -12.83
CA ASP A 182 27.86 4.56 -11.84
C ASP A 182 26.41 4.86 -11.43
N ASN A 183 25.58 3.82 -11.31
CA ASN A 183 24.13 3.93 -11.08
C ASN A 183 23.74 4.43 -9.67
N GLY A 184 24.62 5.10 -8.94
CA GLY A 184 24.33 5.69 -7.63
C GLY A 184 24.08 4.70 -6.48
N ASN A 185 24.21 3.40 -6.71
CA ASN A 185 23.92 2.36 -5.70
C ASN A 185 25.10 2.05 -4.78
N THR A 186 26.27 2.56 -5.08
CA THR A 186 27.49 2.38 -4.26
C THR A 186 28.24 3.69 -4.21
N GLY A 187 29.05 3.90 -3.17
CA GLY A 187 29.83 5.12 -3.04
C GLY A 187 30.93 5.05 -1.99
N THR A 188 31.70 6.14 -1.93
CA THR A 188 32.80 6.29 -0.98
C THR A 188 32.79 7.70 -0.41
N LEU A 189 32.88 7.85 0.91
CA LEU A 189 33.09 9.12 1.57
C LEU A 189 34.51 9.63 1.33
N ALA A 190 34.75 10.92 1.53
CA ALA A 190 36.07 11.53 1.34
C ALA A 190 37.14 10.89 2.25
N ASN A 191 36.75 10.38 3.42
CA ASN A 191 37.64 9.65 4.35
C ASN A 191 37.87 8.18 3.95
N GLY A 192 37.39 7.73 2.78
CA GLY A 192 37.58 6.38 2.27
C GLY A 192 36.61 5.33 2.80
N ALA A 193 35.61 5.68 3.60
CA ALA A 193 34.54 4.79 4.01
C ALA A 193 33.61 4.47 2.84
N VAL A 194 33.40 3.18 2.53
CA VAL A 194 32.57 2.73 1.42
C VAL A 194 31.18 2.35 1.90
N TRP A 195 30.17 2.52 1.02
CA TRP A 195 28.78 2.16 1.27
C TRP A 195 28.11 1.58 0.02
N GLU A 196 27.01 0.86 0.24
CA GLU A 196 26.11 0.39 -0.79
C GLU A 196 24.67 0.84 -0.53
N ASN A 197 23.85 0.88 -1.57
CA ASN A 197 22.44 1.24 -1.53
C ASN A 197 21.63 0.34 -2.47
N THR A 198 21.92 -0.96 -2.45
CA THR A 198 21.33 -1.95 -3.36
C THR A 198 20.22 -2.77 -2.71
N GLY A 199 19.82 -2.44 -1.48
CA GLY A 199 18.75 -3.11 -0.75
C GLY A 199 19.13 -4.45 -0.16
N LEU A 200 20.39 -4.63 0.27
CA LEU A 200 20.81 -5.80 1.05
C LEU A 200 19.93 -5.96 2.29
N SER A 201 19.48 -7.17 2.56
CA SER A 201 18.67 -7.47 3.76
C SER A 201 19.40 -7.19 5.08
N ALA A 202 20.73 -7.17 5.05
CA ALA A 202 21.60 -6.75 6.16
C ALA A 202 22.67 -5.81 5.59
N PRO A 203 22.48 -4.47 5.64
CA PRO A 203 23.42 -3.51 5.04
C PRO A 203 24.69 -3.30 5.87
N VAL A 204 24.77 -3.91 7.05
CA VAL A 204 25.87 -3.77 8.00
C VAL A 204 26.36 -5.13 8.49
N VAL A 205 27.64 -5.23 8.80
CA VAL A 205 28.20 -6.39 9.51
C VAL A 205 27.85 -6.25 10.99
N TYR A 206 27.07 -7.19 11.53
CA TYR A 206 26.73 -7.16 12.94
C TYR A 206 27.94 -7.50 13.82
N THR A 207 28.20 -6.64 14.78
CA THR A 207 29.28 -6.80 15.74
C THR A 207 28.96 -7.91 16.73
N THR A 208 29.82 -8.96 16.78
CA THR A 208 29.76 -10.05 17.77
C THR A 208 30.70 -9.82 18.94
N ASP A 209 31.81 -9.15 18.70
CA ASP A 209 32.78 -8.74 19.72
C ASP A 209 32.83 -7.23 19.87
N ARG A 210 32.22 -6.73 20.94
CA ARG A 210 32.08 -5.26 21.20
C ARG A 210 33.44 -4.62 21.59
N SER A 211 34.51 -5.39 21.85
CA SER A 211 35.85 -4.85 22.03
C SER A 211 36.55 -4.54 20.70
N ASN A 212 36.02 -5.07 19.58
CA ASN A 212 36.52 -4.82 18.24
C ASN A 212 35.36 -4.68 17.22
N PRO A 213 34.52 -3.62 17.36
CA PRO A 213 33.36 -3.46 16.53
C PRO A 213 33.71 -3.08 15.09
N VAL A 214 32.81 -3.41 14.15
CA VAL A 214 32.80 -2.80 12.81
C VAL A 214 32.06 -1.47 12.89
N LEU A 215 32.79 -0.38 12.62
CA LEU A 215 32.27 0.98 12.78
C LEU A 215 31.73 1.55 11.48
N TYR A 216 30.61 2.25 11.55
CA TYR A 216 29.88 2.84 10.43
C TYR A 216 29.59 4.31 10.66
N TYR A 217 29.66 5.10 9.60
CA TYR A 217 28.99 6.39 9.51
C TYR A 217 27.55 6.17 9.00
N ILE A 218 26.60 6.86 9.57
CA ILE A 218 25.20 6.89 9.11
C ILE A 218 25.03 8.16 8.30
N LYS A 219 24.78 8.02 6.98
CA LYS A 219 24.62 9.13 6.05
C LYS A 219 23.18 9.19 5.58
N ASN A 220 22.52 10.34 5.73
CA ASN A 220 21.19 10.55 5.17
C ASN A 220 21.26 10.69 3.64
N VAL A 221 20.37 10.00 2.92
CA VAL A 221 20.39 9.97 1.45
C VAL A 221 19.96 11.32 0.87
N ARG A 222 18.95 11.98 1.44
CA ARG A 222 18.41 13.25 0.95
C ARG A 222 19.36 14.43 1.22
N SER A 223 19.79 14.59 2.44
CA SER A 223 20.64 15.72 2.83
C SER A 223 22.13 15.54 2.50
N GLY A 224 22.55 14.28 2.35
CA GLY A 224 23.96 13.92 2.24
C GLY A 224 24.76 14.11 3.51
N MET A 225 24.14 14.53 4.61
CA MET A 225 24.78 14.78 5.91
C MET A 225 25.03 13.48 6.67
N LEU A 226 25.97 13.54 7.61
CA LEU A 226 26.37 12.43 8.47
C LEU A 226 25.86 12.65 9.88
N ALA A 227 25.41 11.55 10.52
CA ALA A 227 25.00 11.57 11.92
C ALA A 227 26.18 11.91 12.84
N TYR A 228 25.99 12.80 13.81
CA TYR A 228 26.96 13.06 14.85
C TYR A 228 26.26 13.23 16.21
N VAL A 229 26.98 12.89 17.26
CA VAL A 229 26.52 12.97 18.64
C VAL A 229 27.08 14.24 19.30
N ASN A 230 26.20 15.06 19.86
CA ASN A 230 26.59 16.21 20.66
C ASN A 230 25.87 16.14 22.03
N GLY A 231 26.62 15.90 23.08
CA GLY A 231 26.06 15.59 24.41
C GLY A 231 25.27 14.28 24.38
N TYR A 232 23.97 14.33 24.65
CA TYR A 232 23.08 13.15 24.63
C TYR A 232 22.11 13.17 23.44
N SER A 233 22.31 14.04 22.49
CA SER A 233 21.43 14.15 21.32
C SER A 233 22.12 13.80 20.03
N LEU A 234 21.36 13.31 19.05
CA LEU A 234 21.80 12.93 17.73
C LEU A 234 21.46 14.08 16.75
N TYR A 235 22.46 14.52 16.01
CA TYR A 235 22.38 15.62 15.04
C TYR A 235 22.94 15.17 13.70
N GLU A 236 22.92 16.04 12.71
CA GLU A 236 23.58 15.85 11.41
C GLU A 236 24.62 16.93 11.15
N THR A 237 25.71 16.55 10.47
CA THR A 237 26.79 17.45 10.07
C THR A 237 27.25 17.17 8.64
N THR A 238 27.67 18.22 7.94
CA THR A 238 28.40 18.10 6.66
C THR A 238 29.91 17.91 6.87
N ASN A 239 30.39 18.07 8.11
CA ASN A 239 31.80 17.94 8.45
C ASN A 239 32.14 16.50 8.84
N GLU A 240 32.79 15.73 7.95
CA GLU A 240 33.16 14.35 8.19
C GLU A 240 34.04 14.15 9.45
N ASN A 241 34.77 15.19 9.87
CA ASN A 241 35.62 15.11 11.07
C ASN A 241 34.82 15.22 12.37
N GLU A 242 33.60 15.72 12.33
CA GLU A 242 32.67 15.82 13.47
C GLU A 242 31.72 14.61 13.53
N ALA A 243 31.58 13.90 12.41
CA ALA A 243 30.68 12.77 12.30
C ALA A 243 31.03 11.66 13.29
N SER A 244 30.00 11.13 13.96
CA SER A 244 30.15 10.00 14.88
C SER A 244 30.10 8.68 14.15
N GLN A 245 30.78 7.70 14.71
CA GLN A 245 30.72 6.34 14.22
C GLN A 245 29.88 5.45 15.13
N PHE A 246 29.19 4.50 14.54
CA PHE A 246 28.25 3.60 15.19
C PHE A 246 28.58 2.16 14.88
N TYR A 247 28.17 1.24 15.76
CA TYR A 247 28.18 -0.19 15.46
C TYR A 247 26.86 -0.85 15.82
N PHE A 248 26.59 -1.96 15.16
CA PHE A 248 25.30 -2.63 15.19
C PHE A 248 25.44 -4.02 15.82
N VAL A 249 24.59 -4.33 16.77
CA VAL A 249 24.57 -5.62 17.47
C VAL A 249 23.22 -6.29 17.25
N GLN A 250 23.22 -7.51 16.73
CA GLN A 250 21.99 -8.27 16.53
C GLN A 250 21.28 -8.49 17.87
N ALA A 251 19.99 -8.21 17.92
CA ALA A 251 19.11 -8.46 19.05
C ALA A 251 18.07 -9.54 18.71
N ASN A 252 17.34 -10.04 19.72
CA ASN A 252 16.34 -11.09 19.51
C ASN A 252 15.20 -10.70 18.57
N SER A 253 14.92 -9.40 18.43
CA SER A 253 13.92 -8.87 17.53
C SER A 253 14.40 -7.53 16.97
N GLY A 254 15.41 -7.54 16.08
CA GLY A 254 15.96 -6.33 15.48
C GLY A 254 17.43 -6.10 15.82
N VAL A 255 17.84 -4.84 15.94
CA VAL A 255 19.24 -4.41 16.05
C VAL A 255 19.39 -3.36 17.14
N ASN A 256 20.42 -3.48 17.97
CA ASN A 256 20.83 -2.42 18.87
C ASN A 256 21.96 -1.60 18.21
N ILE A 257 21.84 -0.28 18.24
CA ILE A 257 22.79 0.65 17.64
C ILE A 257 23.57 1.33 18.76
N TYR A 258 24.89 1.31 18.67
CA TYR A 258 25.80 1.89 19.65
C TYR A 258 26.75 2.88 18.97
N THR A 259 27.12 3.93 19.68
CA THR A 259 28.24 4.80 19.31
C THR A 259 29.58 4.08 19.53
N SER A 260 30.65 4.53 18.90
CA SER A 260 31.98 3.96 19.04
C SER A 260 32.52 3.91 20.47
N ASP A 261 32.06 4.81 21.33
CA ASP A 261 32.41 4.90 22.75
C ASP A 261 31.44 4.12 23.67
N GLY A 262 30.47 3.39 23.09
CA GLY A 262 29.65 2.42 23.80
C GLY A 262 28.30 2.91 24.31
N TYR A 263 27.89 4.16 24.00
CA TYR A 263 26.54 4.62 24.25
C TYR A 263 25.60 3.99 23.23
N TYR A 264 24.37 3.65 23.62
CA TYR A 264 23.38 3.15 22.67
C TYR A 264 22.41 4.24 22.23
N VAL A 265 21.97 4.15 20.98
CA VAL A 265 20.96 5.01 20.41
C VAL A 265 19.60 4.54 20.90
N ALA A 266 18.90 5.40 21.63
CA ALA A 266 17.59 5.10 22.21
C ALA A 266 16.70 6.35 22.19
N VAL A 267 15.39 6.16 22.36
CA VAL A 267 14.41 7.22 22.56
C VAL A 267 14.23 7.48 24.04
N GLU A 268 14.11 8.75 24.44
CA GLU A 268 14.01 9.14 25.85
C GLU A 268 12.75 8.62 26.54
N ASP A 269 11.67 8.36 25.82
CA ASP A 269 10.41 7.83 26.36
C ASP A 269 9.91 6.59 25.60
N TYR A 270 8.97 5.87 26.21
CA TYR A 270 8.40 4.60 25.74
C TYR A 270 7.71 4.66 24.36
N TYR A 271 7.52 5.86 23.82
CA TYR A 271 6.87 6.07 22.53
C TYR A 271 7.72 7.01 21.68
N MET A 272 8.19 6.55 20.54
CA MET A 272 8.57 7.45 19.45
C MET A 272 7.30 8.12 18.95
N MET A 273 7.12 9.38 19.28
CA MET A 273 6.10 10.24 18.67
C MET A 273 6.79 11.13 17.65
N GLN A 274 6.04 11.62 16.68
CA GLN A 274 6.47 12.69 15.80
C GLN A 274 7.05 13.84 16.67
N ASP A 275 8.18 14.40 16.24
CA ASP A 275 8.86 15.53 16.88
C ASP A 275 9.55 15.25 18.23
N MET A 276 9.80 13.99 18.59
CA MET A 276 10.59 13.67 19.77
C MET A 276 12.07 13.47 19.44
N PRO A 277 13.00 14.19 20.11
CA PRO A 277 14.42 14.02 19.86
C PRO A 277 14.89 12.62 20.25
N ILE A 278 15.75 12.04 19.40
CA ILE A 278 16.40 10.76 19.64
C ILE A 278 17.74 11.03 20.32
N GLY A 279 17.94 10.47 21.48
CA GLY A 279 19.14 10.64 22.30
C GLY A 279 20.07 9.46 22.26
N VAL A 280 21.24 9.64 22.85
CA VAL A 280 22.27 8.61 23.08
C VAL A 280 22.35 8.38 24.59
N GLN A 281 22.19 7.14 25.04
CA GLN A 281 22.22 6.78 26.46
C GLN A 281 23.31 5.77 26.81
N TYR A 282 23.83 5.86 28.04
CA TYR A 282 24.92 4.99 28.50
C TYR A 282 24.40 3.76 29.26
N GLY A 283 24.69 2.59 28.71
CA GLY A 283 24.93 1.33 29.43
C GLY A 283 24.00 0.83 30.52
N SER A 284 22.66 0.94 30.40
CA SER A 284 21.76 0.21 31.29
C SER A 284 20.89 -0.77 30.50
N THR A 285 20.88 -2.01 30.95
CA THR A 285 20.15 -3.12 30.33
C THR A 285 18.61 -3.06 30.53
N SER A 286 18.09 -2.03 31.16
CA SER A 286 16.68 -1.95 31.56
C SER A 286 15.87 -0.85 30.88
N VAL A 287 16.45 -0.09 29.95
CA VAL A 287 15.72 0.99 29.27
C VAL A 287 15.18 0.48 27.94
N GLY A 288 13.87 0.31 27.89
CA GLY A 288 13.17 -0.07 26.68
C GLY A 288 13.38 0.96 25.58
N GLN A 289 13.48 0.55 24.34
CA GLN A 289 13.52 1.34 23.09
C GLN A 289 14.92 1.56 22.50
N ASN A 290 15.85 0.68 22.74
CA ASN A 290 17.12 0.59 22.00
C ASN A 290 17.13 -0.52 20.95
N ASN A 291 15.96 -1.09 20.61
CA ASN A 291 15.83 -2.15 19.64
C ASN A 291 15.25 -1.56 18.34
N TRP A 292 16.09 -1.53 17.32
CA TRP A 292 15.79 -0.94 16.02
C TRP A 292 15.62 -2.02 14.96
N GLN A 293 14.92 -1.70 13.93
CA GLN A 293 14.79 -2.49 12.72
C GLN A 293 15.33 -1.70 11.54
N ILE A 294 16.21 -2.33 10.77
CA ILE A 294 16.72 -1.77 9.53
C ILE A 294 15.87 -2.36 8.39
N GLY A 295 15.19 -1.51 7.65
CA GLY A 295 14.47 -1.85 6.44
C GLY A 295 15.11 -1.20 5.23
N TYR A 296 14.64 -1.50 4.02
CA TYR A 296 15.04 -0.80 2.82
C TYR A 296 13.83 -0.15 2.15
N TYR A 297 13.94 1.13 1.86
CA TYR A 297 12.95 1.88 1.13
C TYR A 297 13.50 2.26 -0.24
N ASN A 298 12.80 1.86 -1.29
CA ASN A 298 13.16 2.20 -2.64
C ASN A 298 12.19 3.29 -3.14
N ASP A 299 12.67 4.50 -3.18
CA ASP A 299 11.92 5.65 -3.66
C ASP A 299 12.14 5.86 -5.14
N TYR A 300 11.15 5.44 -5.93
CA TYR A 300 11.20 5.58 -7.39
C TYR A 300 10.84 6.99 -7.89
N GLU A 301 10.25 7.83 -7.04
CA GLU A 301 9.79 9.16 -7.44
C GLU A 301 10.84 10.25 -7.21
N THR A 302 11.61 10.13 -6.13
CA THR A 302 12.56 11.18 -5.72
C THR A 302 14.03 10.78 -5.79
N ASN A 303 14.35 9.52 -6.10
CA ASN A 303 15.70 8.93 -6.05
C ASN A 303 16.36 8.92 -4.65
N TYR A 304 15.59 9.06 -3.58
CA TYR A 304 16.10 8.97 -2.20
C TYR A 304 15.95 7.56 -1.60
N SER A 305 16.07 6.54 -2.42
CA SER A 305 16.07 5.15 -1.94
C SER A 305 17.21 4.92 -0.95
N GLY A 306 16.94 4.17 0.12
CA GLY A 306 17.94 3.90 1.16
C GLY A 306 17.40 3.04 2.28
N TYR A 307 18.23 2.81 3.28
CA TYR A 307 17.87 2.05 4.47
C TYR A 307 17.13 2.91 5.48
N THR A 308 16.04 2.39 6.02
CA THR A 308 15.30 3.02 7.11
C THR A 308 15.74 2.43 8.44
N ILE A 309 15.74 3.25 9.47
CA ILE A 309 15.98 2.83 10.85
C ILE A 309 14.70 3.10 11.62
N GLY A 310 13.94 2.05 11.93
CA GLY A 310 12.66 2.13 12.62
C GLY A 310 12.69 1.47 13.98
N LYS A 311 11.71 1.76 14.83
CA LYS A 311 11.53 1.07 16.10
C LYS A 311 11.12 -0.38 15.83
N ALA A 312 11.82 -1.34 16.39
CA ALA A 312 11.46 -2.75 16.22
C ALA A 312 10.04 -3.04 16.72
N GLY A 313 9.24 -3.67 15.84
CA GLY A 313 7.81 -3.93 16.08
C GLY A 313 6.87 -2.77 15.79
N SER A 314 7.35 -1.67 15.19
CA SER A 314 6.52 -0.57 14.72
C SER A 314 6.85 -0.24 13.27
N THR A 315 5.84 -0.16 12.42
CA THR A 315 5.99 0.22 11.01
C THR A 315 5.89 1.74 10.78
N SER A 316 5.52 2.48 11.82
CA SER A 316 5.20 3.91 11.70
C SER A 316 6.14 4.82 12.49
N THR A 317 7.24 4.29 13.02
CA THR A 317 8.15 5.07 13.86
C THR A 317 9.57 4.94 13.35
N LEU A 318 10.01 5.92 12.58
CA LEU A 318 11.26 5.93 11.86
C LEU A 318 12.19 7.02 12.38
N LEU A 319 13.49 6.79 12.28
CA LEU A 319 14.48 7.84 12.40
C LEU A 319 14.36 8.78 11.21
N GLU A 320 14.24 10.08 11.47
CA GLU A 320 14.03 11.09 10.46
C GLU A 320 15.01 12.25 10.65
N ASN A 321 15.57 12.72 9.55
CA ASN A 321 16.28 14.00 9.50
C ASN A 321 15.26 15.12 9.41
N TYR A 322 15.10 15.89 10.47
CA TYR A 322 14.14 16.97 10.57
C TYR A 322 14.83 18.32 10.79
N TRP A 323 14.42 19.32 10.01
CA TRP A 323 14.84 20.71 10.23
C TRP A 323 14.01 21.33 11.35
N ASN A 324 14.66 21.70 12.45
CA ASN A 324 13.96 22.30 13.58
C ASN A 324 13.66 23.78 13.32
N ASP A 325 12.38 24.13 13.17
CA ASP A 325 11.91 25.52 13.01
C ASP A 325 12.13 26.39 14.23
N TYR A 326 12.33 25.83 15.42
CA TYR A 326 12.59 26.57 16.66
C TYR A 326 14.06 26.91 16.85
N ASP A 327 14.96 26.06 16.42
CA ASP A 327 16.42 26.30 16.42
C ASP A 327 16.95 26.28 14.99
N LYS A 328 16.76 27.37 14.28
CA LYS A 328 16.95 27.54 12.83
C LYS A 328 18.37 27.28 12.28
N ASN A 329 19.21 26.59 13.01
CA ASN A 329 20.58 26.31 12.61
C ASN A 329 21.00 24.84 12.72
N THR A 330 20.11 23.94 13.14
CA THR A 330 20.47 22.53 13.35
C THR A 330 19.44 21.56 12.78
N TYR A 331 19.93 20.52 12.10
CA TYR A 331 19.16 19.34 11.77
C TYR A 331 19.25 18.35 12.94
N HIS A 332 18.10 17.87 13.40
CA HIS A 332 17.99 16.89 14.46
C HIS A 332 17.45 15.57 13.92
N PHE A 333 17.82 14.46 14.56
CA PHE A 333 17.13 13.21 14.35
C PHE A 333 15.92 13.13 15.27
N LEU A 334 14.75 12.95 14.69
CA LEU A 334 13.48 12.81 15.39
C LEU A 334 12.80 11.49 15.01
N GLY A 335 11.79 11.10 15.80
CA GLY A 335 10.89 10.04 15.43
C GLY A 335 9.81 10.56 14.46
N TYR A 336 9.56 9.85 13.36
CA TYR A 336 8.58 10.24 12.35
C TYR A 336 7.71 9.05 11.95
N TYR A 337 6.50 9.32 11.45
CA TYR A 337 5.49 8.28 11.18
C TYR A 337 5.40 7.86 9.71
N SER A 338 6.09 8.50 8.80
CA SER A 338 6.10 8.14 7.38
C SER A 338 7.51 8.05 6.81
N VAL A 339 7.69 7.22 5.78
CA VAL A 339 8.97 7.12 5.08
C VAL A 339 9.03 8.19 4.00
N ASP A 340 10.10 8.99 4.03
CA ASP A 340 10.48 9.90 2.95
C ASP A 340 12.02 9.97 2.82
N GLY A 341 12.54 10.87 1.98
CA GLY A 341 13.98 11.03 1.82
C GLY A 341 14.74 11.39 3.10
N GLY A 342 14.09 12.00 4.10
CA GLY A 342 14.69 12.30 5.40
C GLY A 342 14.89 11.09 6.29
N SER A 343 14.10 10.05 6.10
CA SER A 343 14.19 8.79 6.86
C SER A 343 14.99 7.69 6.15
N THR A 344 15.70 8.01 5.06
CA THR A 344 16.53 7.05 4.33
C THR A 344 18.01 7.33 4.49
N PHE A 345 18.78 6.26 4.76
CA PHE A 345 20.19 6.31 5.10
C PHE A 345 21.02 5.30 4.31
N VAL A 346 22.32 5.53 4.26
CA VAL A 346 23.33 4.52 3.89
C VAL A 346 24.35 4.41 5.01
N PHE A 347 25.01 3.25 5.12
CA PHE A 347 25.97 2.94 6.16
C PHE A 347 27.35 2.81 5.55
N ALA A 348 28.24 3.76 5.82
CA ALA A 348 29.57 3.81 5.25
C ALA A 348 30.63 3.34 6.25
N SER A 349 31.53 2.42 5.86
CA SER A 349 32.61 1.91 6.69
C SER A 349 33.93 1.82 5.92
N SER A 350 35.02 2.15 6.60
CA SER A 350 36.41 1.93 6.12
C SER A 350 36.98 0.61 6.60
N ASP A 351 36.26 -0.15 7.43
CA ASP A 351 36.68 -1.45 7.96
C ASP A 351 36.72 -2.50 6.83
N ASP A 352 37.81 -3.25 6.73
CA ASP A 352 37.99 -4.26 5.70
C ASP A 352 36.93 -5.39 5.81
N ARG A 353 36.46 -5.70 7.00
CA ARG A 353 35.34 -6.65 7.20
C ARG A 353 34.06 -6.26 6.52
N HIS A 354 33.76 -4.94 6.43
CA HIS A 354 32.63 -4.45 5.67
C HIS A 354 32.87 -4.53 4.16
N LYS A 355 34.07 -4.19 3.70
CA LYS A 355 34.46 -4.32 2.29
C LYS A 355 34.44 -5.78 1.81
N ASP A 356 34.97 -6.71 2.64
CA ASP A 356 34.93 -8.15 2.38
C ASP A 356 33.47 -8.64 2.32
N TYR A 357 32.61 -8.17 3.23
CA TYR A 357 31.17 -8.47 3.23
C TYR A 357 30.48 -7.99 1.96
N LEU A 358 30.71 -6.75 1.53
CA LEU A 358 30.13 -6.23 0.29
C LEU A 358 30.61 -7.05 -0.91
N THR A 359 31.90 -7.41 -0.94
CA THR A 359 32.48 -8.27 -2.00
C THR A 359 31.83 -9.66 -2.00
N GLU A 360 31.62 -10.28 -0.84
CA GLU A 360 30.93 -11.56 -0.69
C GLU A 360 29.48 -11.50 -1.23
N LYS A 361 28.78 -10.35 -1.03
CA LYS A 361 27.45 -10.09 -1.58
C LYS A 361 27.47 -9.70 -3.05
N GLY A 362 28.65 -9.66 -3.73
CA GLY A 362 28.77 -9.32 -5.14
C GLY A 362 28.67 -7.83 -5.45
N ILE A 363 28.84 -6.97 -4.44
CA ILE A 363 28.80 -5.51 -4.57
C ILE A 363 30.19 -4.99 -4.91
N THR A 364 30.33 -4.28 -6.04
CA THR A 364 31.59 -3.63 -6.45
C THR A 364 31.51 -2.14 -6.12
N ILE A 365 32.41 -1.65 -5.28
CA ILE A 365 32.55 -0.23 -4.96
C ILE A 365 33.55 0.40 -5.96
N GLY A 366 33.10 1.42 -6.71
CA GLY A 366 33.90 2.09 -7.73
C GLY A 366 35.12 2.83 -7.14
N GLY A 367 36.28 2.43 -7.52
CA GLY A 367 37.54 3.15 -7.22
C GLY A 367 37.83 4.23 -8.25
N GLY A 368 37.76 5.51 -7.87
CA GLY A 368 38.29 6.62 -8.63
C GLY A 368 39.83 6.65 -8.57
N GLY A 369 40.50 6.40 -9.68
CA GLY A 369 41.92 6.52 -9.75
C GLY A 369 42.43 6.51 -11.20
N SER A 370 42.97 7.63 -11.66
CA SER A 370 43.52 7.84 -13.00
C SER A 370 44.90 7.20 -13.17
N GLY A 371 45.06 6.54 -14.28
CA GLY A 371 46.28 6.59 -15.10
C GLY A 371 47.27 5.47 -15.01
N GLY A 372 47.44 4.77 -16.11
CA GLY A 372 48.72 4.28 -16.58
C GLY A 372 48.99 2.76 -16.58
N GLY A 373 48.68 2.13 -17.66
CA GLY A 373 49.42 1.13 -18.39
C GLY A 373 50.04 -0.11 -17.72
N GLY A 374 49.58 -1.26 -18.16
CA GLY A 374 50.45 -2.44 -18.26
C GLY A 374 49.91 -3.74 -17.65
N GLY A 375 49.31 -4.55 -18.47
CA GLY A 375 49.48 -5.99 -18.55
C GLY A 375 49.05 -6.94 -17.41
N GLY A 376 48.01 -7.68 -17.69
CA GLY A 376 47.99 -9.09 -17.28
C GLY A 376 47.03 -9.47 -16.18
N GLY A 377 45.94 -10.14 -16.53
CA GLY A 377 45.11 -10.93 -15.65
C GLY A 377 43.65 -10.48 -15.58
N GLN A 378 42.89 -10.82 -16.62
CA GLN A 378 41.43 -10.74 -16.61
C GLN A 378 40.86 -11.71 -15.55
N THR A 379 40.35 -11.19 -14.44
CA THR A 379 39.24 -11.80 -13.75
C THR A 379 38.01 -11.08 -14.24
N GLY A 380 37.41 -11.66 -15.32
CA GLY A 380 36.27 -11.08 -15.99
C GLY A 380 35.07 -10.99 -15.08
N GLY A 381 34.47 -9.80 -14.97
CA GLY A 381 33.10 -9.63 -14.54
C GLY A 381 32.22 -10.54 -15.39
N LYS A 382 31.34 -11.33 -14.76
CA LYS A 382 30.40 -12.20 -15.46
C LYS A 382 29.46 -11.32 -16.27
N ASN A 383 29.34 -11.60 -17.57
CA ASN A 383 28.45 -10.85 -18.46
C ASN A 383 26.99 -11.27 -18.24
N ALA A 384 26.04 -10.42 -18.61
CA ALA A 384 24.63 -10.76 -18.56
C ALA A 384 24.28 -11.87 -19.55
N LEU A 385 23.24 -12.68 -19.25
CA LEU A 385 22.79 -13.72 -20.19
C LEU A 385 22.41 -13.16 -21.55
N SER A 386 21.84 -11.93 -21.59
CA SER A 386 21.44 -11.21 -22.81
C SER A 386 22.61 -10.88 -23.74
N ASP A 387 23.85 -10.88 -23.25
CA ASP A 387 25.03 -10.66 -24.07
C ASP A 387 25.31 -11.88 -24.97
N TYR A 388 24.86 -13.06 -24.57
CA TYR A 388 25.06 -14.34 -25.26
C TYR A 388 23.79 -14.88 -25.91
N LEU A 389 22.63 -14.64 -25.31
CA LEU A 389 21.34 -15.17 -25.73
C LEU A 389 20.46 -14.08 -26.35
N ALA A 390 19.96 -14.34 -27.56
CA ALA A 390 18.95 -13.49 -28.21
C ALA A 390 17.56 -13.71 -27.61
N THR A 391 17.24 -14.97 -27.26
CA THR A 391 16.01 -15.32 -26.53
C THR A 391 16.29 -16.42 -25.52
N LEU A 392 15.52 -16.43 -24.45
CA LEU A 392 15.49 -17.50 -23.45
C LEU A 392 14.04 -17.76 -23.09
N LEU A 393 13.58 -18.99 -23.32
CA LEU A 393 12.20 -19.38 -23.07
C LEU A 393 12.17 -20.55 -22.09
N PHE A 394 11.21 -20.52 -21.17
CA PHE A 394 10.90 -21.60 -20.26
C PHE A 394 9.47 -22.10 -20.56
N ASN A 395 9.31 -23.40 -20.80
CA ASN A 395 8.06 -23.98 -21.26
C ASN A 395 7.47 -23.24 -22.49
N GLY A 396 8.36 -22.76 -23.39
CA GLY A 396 8.01 -22.01 -24.58
C GLY A 396 7.62 -20.54 -24.37
N LYS A 397 7.87 -19.98 -23.18
CA LYS A 397 7.48 -18.63 -22.80
C LYS A 397 8.64 -17.79 -22.29
N GLU A 398 8.64 -16.50 -22.60
CA GLU A 398 9.49 -15.52 -21.90
C GLU A 398 9.02 -15.36 -20.46
N LEU A 399 9.97 -15.38 -19.55
CA LEU A 399 9.67 -15.22 -18.11
C LEU A 399 9.83 -13.77 -17.65
N PRO A 400 9.09 -13.40 -16.61
CA PRO A 400 9.34 -12.18 -15.87
C PRO A 400 10.77 -12.09 -15.37
N TYR A 401 11.44 -10.96 -15.63
CA TYR A 401 12.82 -10.73 -15.23
C TYR A 401 12.91 -9.51 -14.31
N ASP A 402 13.43 -9.74 -13.10
CA ASP A 402 13.77 -8.70 -12.15
C ASP A 402 15.21 -8.23 -12.42
N ALA A 403 15.33 -7.04 -12.99
CA ALA A 403 16.63 -6.48 -13.38
C ALA A 403 17.49 -6.12 -12.15
N ALA A 404 16.88 -5.64 -11.08
CA ALA A 404 17.60 -5.26 -9.86
C ALA A 404 18.18 -6.49 -9.15
N GLY A 405 17.45 -7.60 -9.08
CA GLY A 405 17.90 -8.85 -8.51
C GLY A 405 18.66 -9.74 -9.48
N SER A 406 18.80 -9.36 -10.76
CA SER A 406 19.37 -10.20 -11.84
C SER A 406 18.76 -11.61 -11.85
N GLN A 407 17.43 -11.69 -11.72
CA GLN A 407 16.72 -12.95 -11.53
C GLN A 407 15.47 -13.07 -12.41
N TYR A 408 15.20 -14.29 -12.88
CA TYR A 408 13.92 -14.65 -13.47
C TYR A 408 12.97 -15.15 -12.39
N LEU A 409 11.76 -14.62 -12.33
CA LEU A 409 10.70 -15.11 -11.48
C LEU A 409 9.85 -16.12 -12.24
N VAL A 410 9.93 -17.38 -11.85
CA VAL A 410 9.35 -18.52 -12.58
C VAL A 410 8.13 -19.04 -11.86
N PRO A 411 6.90 -18.73 -12.33
CA PRO A 411 5.72 -19.30 -11.72
C PRO A 411 5.59 -20.79 -12.08
N LEU A 412 5.38 -21.61 -11.04
CA LEU A 412 5.12 -23.04 -11.11
C LEU A 412 3.67 -23.33 -10.80
N SER A 413 3.15 -24.46 -11.33
CA SER A 413 1.82 -24.92 -10.98
C SER A 413 1.75 -25.23 -9.47
N ALA A 414 0.66 -24.80 -8.84
CA ALA A 414 0.40 -25.09 -7.44
C ALA A 414 0.24 -26.62 -7.15
N THR A 415 0.12 -27.45 -8.19
CA THR A 415 0.12 -28.92 -8.06
C THR A 415 1.49 -29.48 -7.66
N LEU A 416 2.57 -28.70 -7.81
CA LEU A 416 3.93 -29.07 -7.42
C LEU A 416 4.28 -28.70 -5.98
N ARG A 417 3.35 -28.12 -5.24
CA ARG A 417 3.54 -27.83 -3.80
C ARG A 417 3.75 -29.12 -3.03
N GLY A 418 4.64 -29.07 -2.04
CA GLY A 418 4.95 -30.23 -1.23
C GLY A 418 6.27 -30.92 -1.64
N GLY A 419 7.03 -30.35 -2.55
CA GLY A 419 8.38 -30.84 -2.93
C GLY A 419 8.34 -31.90 -4.02
N ASP A 420 7.40 -31.81 -4.94
CA ASP A 420 7.39 -32.64 -6.15
C ASP A 420 8.49 -32.19 -7.12
N ASP A 421 8.89 -33.09 -8.03
CA ASP A 421 9.85 -32.82 -9.07
C ASP A 421 9.26 -31.87 -10.13
N ALA A 422 9.96 -30.80 -10.49
CA ALA A 422 9.57 -29.90 -11.53
C ALA A 422 10.37 -30.16 -12.82
N THR A 423 9.71 -30.55 -13.88
CA THR A 423 10.32 -30.64 -15.22
C THR A 423 10.01 -29.38 -16.03
N ILE A 424 11.06 -28.66 -16.45
CA ILE A 424 10.99 -27.38 -17.15
C ILE A 424 11.68 -27.53 -18.50
N ALA A 425 10.96 -27.29 -19.60
CA ALA A 425 11.55 -27.19 -20.91
C ALA A 425 12.21 -25.83 -21.07
N VAL A 426 13.49 -25.81 -21.43
CA VAL A 426 14.28 -24.58 -21.63
C VAL A 426 14.73 -24.53 -23.07
N SER A 427 14.46 -23.45 -23.75
CA SER A 427 14.96 -23.20 -25.10
C SER A 427 15.59 -21.81 -25.19
N ALA A 428 16.72 -21.72 -25.87
CA ALA A 428 17.44 -20.47 -26.03
C ALA A 428 17.87 -20.32 -27.50
N THR A 429 17.79 -19.10 -28.02
CA THR A 429 18.47 -18.74 -29.25
C THR A 429 19.68 -17.88 -28.93
N TRP A 430 20.80 -18.17 -29.58
CA TRP A 430 22.07 -17.50 -29.34
C TRP A 430 22.22 -16.23 -30.15
N GLN A 431 22.92 -15.24 -29.63
CA GLN A 431 23.43 -14.13 -30.43
C GLN A 431 24.37 -14.70 -31.51
N SER A 432 24.39 -14.11 -32.70
CA SER A 432 25.11 -14.63 -33.83
C SER A 432 26.62 -14.87 -33.61
N ALA A 433 27.22 -14.07 -32.73
CA ALA A 433 28.64 -14.21 -32.35
C ALA A 433 28.91 -15.42 -31.43
N TYR A 434 27.90 -15.98 -30.77
CA TYR A 434 27.98 -17.05 -29.77
C TYR A 434 27.21 -18.31 -30.17
N ALA A 435 26.85 -18.45 -31.45
CA ALA A 435 26.08 -19.60 -31.97
C ALA A 435 26.81 -20.95 -31.81
N TRP A 436 28.10 -20.95 -31.55
CA TRP A 436 28.97 -22.12 -31.41
C TRP A 436 29.93 -21.96 -30.25
N GLY A 437 30.18 -23.06 -29.53
CA GLY A 437 31.16 -23.10 -28.47
C GLY A 437 30.65 -22.66 -27.10
N TYR A 438 29.34 -22.54 -26.93
CA TYR A 438 28.68 -22.21 -25.67
C TYR A 438 27.49 -23.13 -25.42
N SER A 439 27.29 -23.45 -24.17
CA SER A 439 26.15 -24.26 -23.67
C SER A 439 25.43 -23.58 -22.54
N LEU A 440 24.17 -23.96 -22.30
CA LEU A 440 23.34 -23.46 -21.22
C LEU A 440 23.31 -24.49 -20.07
N ARG A 441 23.46 -24.00 -18.80
CA ARG A 441 23.19 -24.78 -17.60
C ARG A 441 22.07 -24.18 -16.81
N VAL A 442 21.15 -25.00 -16.36
CA VAL A 442 19.98 -24.60 -15.55
C VAL A 442 19.96 -25.48 -14.31
N ALA A 443 19.93 -24.91 -13.12
CA ALA A 443 20.02 -25.63 -11.85
C ALA A 443 21.20 -26.66 -11.84
N ASN A 444 22.38 -26.22 -12.33
CA ASN A 444 23.57 -27.03 -12.49
C ASN A 444 23.45 -28.24 -13.47
N GLN A 445 22.37 -28.33 -14.23
CA GLN A 445 22.15 -29.40 -15.22
C GLN A 445 22.22 -28.81 -16.65
N THR A 446 22.74 -29.58 -17.59
CA THR A 446 22.59 -29.28 -19.02
C THR A 446 21.21 -29.76 -19.46
N PRO A 447 20.41 -28.93 -20.13
CA PRO A 447 19.14 -29.39 -20.67
C PRO A 447 19.31 -30.62 -21.58
N ASP A 448 18.37 -31.57 -21.49
CA ASP A 448 18.36 -32.77 -22.28
C ASP A 448 18.38 -32.44 -23.80
N ALA A 449 19.23 -33.10 -24.54
CA ALA A 449 19.47 -32.75 -25.97
C ALA A 449 18.28 -32.97 -26.90
N GLU A 450 17.35 -33.87 -26.54
CA GLU A 450 16.18 -34.19 -27.35
C GLU A 450 14.98 -33.33 -26.98
N THR A 451 14.77 -33.14 -25.66
CA THR A 451 13.58 -32.46 -25.13
C THR A 451 13.83 -31.02 -24.75
N GLY A 452 15.08 -30.59 -24.57
CA GLY A 452 15.44 -29.31 -24.00
C GLY A 452 15.09 -29.16 -22.53
N SER A 453 14.75 -30.26 -21.84
CA SER A 453 14.20 -30.22 -20.49
C SER A 453 15.26 -30.38 -19.40
N VAL A 454 14.97 -29.76 -18.25
CA VAL A 454 15.69 -29.99 -16.98
C VAL A 454 14.66 -30.44 -15.94
N THR A 455 14.99 -31.47 -15.18
CA THR A 455 14.18 -31.90 -14.03
C THR A 455 14.85 -31.48 -12.73
N ILE A 456 14.17 -30.64 -11.97
CA ILE A 456 14.63 -30.18 -10.67
C ILE A 456 13.91 -31.01 -9.62
N PRO A 457 14.62 -31.89 -8.91
CA PRO A 457 14.01 -32.76 -7.91
C PRO A 457 13.61 -31.95 -6.67
N ALA A 458 12.47 -32.29 -6.11
CA ALA A 458 11.95 -31.66 -4.87
C ALA A 458 12.05 -30.12 -4.93
N VAL A 459 11.45 -29.53 -5.97
CA VAL A 459 11.59 -28.07 -6.22
C VAL A 459 11.19 -27.25 -5.00
N SER A 460 12.02 -26.29 -4.63
CA SER A 460 11.77 -25.31 -3.57
C SER A 460 11.67 -23.91 -4.17
N CYS A 461 10.81 -23.08 -3.58
CA CYS A 461 10.72 -21.66 -3.89
C CYS A 461 11.44 -20.78 -2.84
N GLU A 462 11.99 -21.36 -1.79
CA GLU A 462 12.74 -20.63 -0.76
C GLU A 462 14.16 -20.28 -1.24
N GLU A 463 14.82 -21.21 -1.96
CA GLU A 463 16.17 -21.04 -2.44
C GLU A 463 16.21 -20.82 -3.96
N PRO A 464 17.01 -19.87 -4.41
CA PRO A 464 17.14 -19.62 -5.83
C PRO A 464 18.02 -20.68 -6.52
N TYR A 465 17.73 -20.93 -7.79
CA TYR A 465 18.55 -21.77 -8.65
C TYR A 465 19.34 -20.89 -9.63
N LYS A 466 20.46 -21.42 -10.12
CA LYS A 466 21.32 -20.70 -11.06
C LYS A 466 21.02 -21.11 -12.51
N ILE A 467 21.04 -20.13 -13.40
CA ILE A 467 21.16 -20.32 -14.84
C ILE A 467 22.46 -19.68 -15.32
N ALA A 468 23.23 -20.37 -16.16
CA ALA A 468 24.52 -19.89 -16.63
C ALA A 468 24.78 -20.26 -18.09
N VAL A 469 25.51 -19.41 -18.80
CA VAL A 469 26.15 -19.71 -20.06
C VAL A 469 27.56 -20.18 -19.78
N VAL A 470 27.94 -21.32 -20.35
CA VAL A 470 29.24 -21.97 -20.16
C VAL A 470 29.96 -21.99 -21.50
N GLU A 471 31.21 -21.57 -21.49
CA GLU A 471 32.11 -21.73 -22.64
C GLU A 471 32.59 -23.18 -22.74
N ASP A 472 32.24 -23.88 -23.78
CA ASP A 472 32.52 -25.33 -23.93
C ASP A 472 34.01 -25.68 -23.93
N ALA A 473 34.83 -24.79 -24.45
CA ALA A 473 36.28 -25.04 -24.56
C ALA A 473 36.99 -24.98 -23.18
N SER A 474 36.56 -24.13 -22.29
CA SER A 474 37.18 -23.92 -20.98
C SER A 474 36.38 -24.54 -19.83
N GLY A 475 35.05 -24.76 -20.04
CA GLY A 475 34.12 -25.14 -19.00
C GLY A 475 33.77 -24.00 -18.01
N ASN A 476 34.21 -22.77 -18.31
CA ASN A 476 33.97 -21.61 -17.48
C ASN A 476 32.58 -21.04 -17.67
N GLU A 477 31.96 -20.61 -16.60
CA GLU A 477 30.72 -19.81 -16.67
C GLU A 477 31.06 -18.36 -17.05
N VAL A 478 30.55 -17.92 -18.19
CA VAL A 478 30.82 -16.60 -18.77
C VAL A 478 29.68 -15.60 -18.55
N ALA A 479 28.48 -16.09 -18.31
CA ALA A 479 27.30 -15.29 -17.90
C ALA A 479 26.41 -16.09 -16.97
N GLN A 480 25.71 -15.42 -16.08
CA GLN A 480 24.75 -16.06 -15.16
C GLN A 480 23.60 -15.16 -14.77
N ALA A 481 22.49 -15.78 -14.39
CA ALA A 481 21.38 -15.16 -13.68
C ALA A 481 20.80 -16.15 -12.68
N THR A 482 19.88 -15.66 -11.86
CA THR A 482 19.17 -16.46 -10.87
C THR A 482 17.80 -16.89 -11.42
N LEU A 483 17.36 -18.11 -11.09
CA LEU A 483 15.98 -18.58 -11.27
C LEU A 483 15.33 -18.66 -9.90
N GLN A 484 14.37 -17.80 -9.65
CA GLN A 484 13.55 -17.84 -8.44
C GLN A 484 12.18 -18.43 -8.77
N PHE A 485 11.82 -19.53 -8.13
CA PHE A 485 10.48 -20.12 -8.29
C PHE A 485 9.45 -19.51 -7.37
N THR A 486 8.19 -19.56 -7.80
CA THR A 486 7.02 -19.17 -7.01
C THR A 486 5.81 -20.03 -7.40
N PHE A 487 4.89 -20.29 -6.47
CA PHE A 487 3.59 -20.91 -6.77
C PHE A 487 2.48 -19.86 -6.99
N LEU A 488 2.84 -18.60 -7.05
CA LEU A 488 1.94 -17.49 -7.37
C LEU A 488 2.06 -17.10 -8.84
N PRO A 489 0.98 -16.65 -9.48
CA PRO A 489 1.07 -16.00 -10.78
C PRO A 489 1.88 -14.71 -10.66
N VAL A 490 2.55 -14.33 -11.75
CA VAL A 490 3.33 -13.09 -11.81
C VAL A 490 2.66 -12.08 -12.75
N VAL A 491 2.55 -10.85 -12.28
CA VAL A 491 1.99 -9.71 -13.02
C VAL A 491 3.10 -8.71 -13.30
N GLU A 492 3.34 -8.41 -14.55
CA GLU A 492 4.30 -7.39 -14.97
C GLU A 492 3.55 -6.14 -15.43
N ILE A 493 3.92 -5.03 -14.87
CA ILE A 493 3.44 -3.69 -15.22
C ILE A 493 4.62 -2.90 -15.79
N ASN A 494 4.46 -2.39 -17.01
CA ASN A 494 5.40 -1.44 -17.58
C ASN A 494 4.65 -0.14 -17.85
N VAL A 495 5.00 0.91 -17.13
CA VAL A 495 4.39 2.24 -17.21
C VAL A 495 5.44 3.28 -16.86
N GLU A 496 5.51 4.37 -17.64
CA GLU A 496 6.55 5.38 -17.46
C GLU A 496 6.48 6.08 -16.11
N SER A 497 5.27 6.39 -15.64
CA SER A 497 5.01 6.97 -14.32
C SER A 497 3.60 6.60 -13.87
N THR A 498 3.26 6.87 -12.61
CA THR A 498 1.89 6.63 -12.10
C THR A 498 1.55 7.73 -11.11
N ASN A 499 0.29 8.19 -11.12
CA ASN A 499 -0.20 9.17 -10.16
C ASN A 499 -1.63 8.83 -9.70
N ARG A 500 -2.21 9.66 -8.85
CA ARG A 500 -3.55 9.47 -8.27
C ARG A 500 -4.69 9.95 -9.17
N ASP A 501 -4.47 11.00 -9.96
CA ASP A 501 -5.57 11.79 -10.53
C ASP A 501 -6.02 11.27 -11.89
N TYR A 502 -5.10 10.79 -12.71
CA TYR A 502 -5.42 10.32 -14.06
C TYR A 502 -4.72 8.99 -14.39
N TYR A 503 -5.24 8.34 -15.43
CA TYR A 503 -4.70 7.07 -15.90
C TYR A 503 -3.57 7.30 -16.90
N ILE A 504 -2.42 6.65 -16.68
CA ILE A 504 -1.26 6.64 -17.58
C ILE A 504 -1.22 5.32 -18.32
N THR A 505 -1.03 5.37 -19.62
CA THR A 505 -0.98 4.19 -20.48
C THR A 505 0.35 3.47 -20.35
N GLY A 506 0.29 2.17 -20.25
CA GLY A 506 1.41 1.25 -20.19
C GLY A 506 0.98 -0.12 -20.69
N THR A 507 1.66 -1.18 -20.21
CA THR A 507 1.33 -2.56 -20.54
C THR A 507 1.18 -3.41 -19.30
N LEU A 508 0.34 -4.43 -19.37
CA LEU A 508 0.12 -5.46 -18.37
C LEU A 508 0.38 -6.82 -18.98
N ARG A 509 1.21 -7.65 -18.37
CA ARG A 509 1.36 -9.08 -18.69
C ARG A 509 1.09 -9.89 -17.44
N VAL A 510 0.35 -11.00 -17.59
CA VAL A 510 0.11 -11.97 -16.50
C VAL A 510 0.69 -13.31 -16.94
N THR A 511 1.58 -13.86 -16.14
CA THR A 511 2.15 -15.18 -16.34
C THR A 511 1.58 -16.11 -15.27
N ASP A 512 0.78 -17.09 -15.72
CA ASP A 512 0.18 -18.12 -14.86
C ASP A 512 0.53 -19.50 -15.46
N PRO A 513 1.18 -20.41 -14.72
CA PRO A 513 1.60 -21.71 -15.24
C PRO A 513 0.43 -22.61 -15.63
N ASP A 514 -0.73 -22.40 -15.01
CA ASP A 514 -1.92 -23.22 -15.22
C ASP A 514 -2.81 -22.72 -16.38
N ILE A 515 -2.54 -21.54 -16.93
CA ILE A 515 -3.39 -20.89 -17.94
C ILE A 515 -2.54 -20.30 -19.09
N ALA A 516 -2.48 -21.00 -20.21
CA ALA A 516 -1.65 -20.63 -21.37
C ALA A 516 -2.04 -19.33 -22.11
N VAL A 517 -3.21 -18.74 -21.81
CA VAL A 517 -3.83 -17.66 -22.61
C VAL A 517 -3.28 -16.26 -22.26
N TYR A 518 -2.46 -16.11 -21.20
CA TYR A 518 -2.11 -14.81 -20.64
C TYR A 518 -0.73 -14.27 -21.01
N ASP A 519 0.04 -14.98 -21.80
CA ASP A 519 1.46 -14.70 -22.02
C ASP A 519 1.75 -13.45 -22.88
N SER A 520 0.73 -12.87 -23.51
CA SER A 520 0.90 -11.62 -24.27
C SER A 520 0.58 -10.40 -23.40
N ALA A 521 1.46 -9.42 -23.43
CA ALA A 521 1.19 -8.11 -22.85
C ALA A 521 -0.02 -7.45 -23.53
N VAL A 522 -0.85 -6.80 -22.72
CA VAL A 522 -1.99 -6.00 -23.17
C VAL A 522 -1.78 -4.55 -22.80
N ILE A 523 -2.30 -3.65 -23.64
CA ILE A 523 -2.32 -2.23 -23.33
C ILE A 523 -3.24 -2.03 -22.12
N ALA A 524 -2.75 -1.32 -21.14
CA ALA A 524 -3.50 -1.00 -19.92
C ALA A 524 -3.19 0.43 -19.48
N ALA A 525 -4.12 1.03 -18.77
CA ALA A 525 -3.94 2.33 -18.16
C ALA A 525 -4.00 2.19 -16.64
N PHE A 526 -3.08 2.82 -15.95
CA PHE A 526 -2.82 2.69 -14.53
C PHE A 526 -2.98 4.01 -13.81
N LYS A 527 -3.50 3.99 -12.60
CA LYS A 527 -3.39 5.08 -11.63
C LYS A 527 -3.33 4.55 -10.21
N TYR A 528 -2.73 5.31 -9.31
CA TYR A 528 -2.82 5.00 -7.88
C TYR A 528 -4.25 5.11 -7.37
N ARG A 529 -4.55 4.33 -6.36
CA ARG A 529 -5.85 4.36 -5.71
C ARG A 529 -5.71 4.23 -4.20
N GLY A 530 -6.71 4.73 -3.49
CA GLY A 530 -6.81 4.73 -2.04
C GLY A 530 -7.08 6.13 -1.50
N ALA A 531 -7.42 6.22 -0.23
CA ALA A 531 -7.48 7.45 0.54
C ALA A 531 -6.24 7.52 1.47
N SER A 532 -6.36 7.04 2.71
CA SER A 532 -5.23 6.90 3.66
C SER A 532 -4.13 5.96 3.15
N ALA A 533 -4.47 4.93 2.35
CA ALA A 533 -3.51 4.03 1.72
C ALA A 533 -2.50 4.75 0.80
N MET A 534 -2.80 5.97 0.34
CA MET A 534 -1.85 6.79 -0.42
C MET A 534 -0.67 7.32 0.43
N ASN A 535 -0.77 7.27 1.75
CA ASN A 535 0.32 7.69 2.64
C ASN A 535 1.39 6.59 2.81
N TYR A 536 1.11 5.38 2.36
CA TYR A 536 2.08 4.27 2.44
C TYR A 536 2.93 4.18 1.18
N PRO A 537 4.20 3.73 1.28
CA PRO A 537 5.10 3.64 0.13
C PRO A 537 4.62 2.61 -0.90
N LYS A 538 4.05 1.49 -0.47
CA LYS A 538 3.48 0.45 -1.32
C LYS A 538 2.08 0.86 -1.80
N LYS A 539 1.94 1.21 -3.06
CA LYS A 539 0.71 1.76 -3.64
C LYS A 539 -0.19 0.69 -4.25
N SER A 540 -1.50 0.86 -4.10
CA SER A 540 -2.50 0.09 -4.84
C SER A 540 -2.79 0.75 -6.19
N TYR A 541 -3.09 -0.08 -7.22
CA TYR A 541 -3.34 0.40 -8.59
C TYR A 541 -4.78 0.12 -9.03
N ALA A 542 -5.38 1.10 -9.70
CA ALA A 542 -6.55 0.91 -10.53
C ALA A 542 -6.08 0.71 -11.98
N ILE A 543 -6.61 -0.34 -12.64
CA ILE A 543 -6.18 -0.76 -13.97
C ILE A 543 -7.38 -0.74 -14.91
N LYS A 544 -7.21 -0.17 -16.11
CA LYS A 544 -8.18 -0.22 -17.21
C LYS A 544 -7.51 -0.81 -18.46
N LEU A 545 -8.03 -1.95 -18.93
CA LEU A 545 -7.54 -2.56 -20.17
C LEU A 545 -8.08 -1.81 -21.39
N ARG A 546 -7.22 -1.63 -22.40
CA ARG A 546 -7.47 -0.85 -23.59
C ARG A 546 -7.00 -1.60 -24.85
N ASP A 547 -7.55 -1.25 -26.01
CA ASP A 547 -6.95 -1.55 -27.32
C ASP A 547 -6.02 -0.40 -27.76
N ALA A 548 -5.44 -0.54 -28.96
CA ALA A 548 -4.56 0.46 -29.54
C ALA A 548 -5.26 1.81 -29.82
N ASP A 549 -6.57 1.79 -30.00
CA ASP A 549 -7.40 2.98 -30.25
C ASP A 549 -7.91 3.61 -28.94
N GLY A 550 -7.55 3.03 -27.78
CA GLY A 550 -7.95 3.51 -26.44
C GLY A 550 -9.32 3.02 -25.97
N ASN A 551 -10.01 2.16 -26.75
CA ASN A 551 -11.29 1.60 -26.31
C ASN A 551 -11.11 0.54 -25.22
N SER A 552 -12.17 0.36 -24.43
CA SER A 552 -12.16 -0.66 -23.35
C SER A 552 -12.18 -2.09 -23.92
N VAL A 553 -11.30 -2.93 -23.43
CA VAL A 553 -11.21 -4.35 -23.81
C VAL A 553 -11.39 -5.22 -22.57
N ASP A 554 -12.44 -6.04 -22.57
CA ASP A 554 -12.67 -7.00 -21.49
C ASP A 554 -11.72 -8.21 -21.62
N ARG A 555 -11.07 -8.59 -20.52
CA ARG A 555 -10.26 -9.82 -20.43
C ARG A 555 -10.57 -10.56 -19.12
N LYS A 556 -10.59 -11.87 -19.21
CA LYS A 556 -10.72 -12.73 -18.04
C LYS A 556 -9.33 -13.07 -17.51
N PHE A 557 -9.07 -12.76 -16.27
CA PHE A 557 -7.88 -13.23 -15.53
C PHE A 557 -8.30 -14.28 -14.50
N PHE A 558 -7.52 -15.35 -14.41
CA PHE A 558 -7.78 -16.46 -13.45
C PHE A 558 -9.22 -16.98 -13.56
N ASN A 559 -9.80 -17.36 -12.44
CA ASN A 559 -11.23 -17.72 -12.35
C ASN A 559 -12.12 -16.53 -12.01
N LEU A 560 -11.64 -15.29 -12.26
CA LEU A 560 -12.38 -14.07 -12.03
C LEU A 560 -13.30 -13.74 -13.20
N ARG A 561 -14.02 -12.62 -13.12
CA ARG A 561 -14.94 -12.21 -14.18
C ARG A 561 -14.19 -11.72 -15.44
N ASN A 562 -14.89 -11.67 -16.56
CA ASN A 562 -14.38 -11.01 -17.78
C ASN A 562 -14.71 -9.52 -17.69
N ASP A 563 -13.68 -8.68 -17.59
CA ASP A 563 -13.82 -7.24 -17.42
C ASP A 563 -12.60 -6.49 -17.92
N ASN A 564 -12.77 -5.17 -18.11
CA ASN A 564 -11.68 -4.25 -18.44
C ASN A 564 -11.14 -3.49 -17.20
N ASN A 565 -11.81 -3.54 -16.06
CA ASN A 565 -11.43 -2.82 -14.85
C ASN A 565 -10.95 -3.80 -13.76
N TRP A 566 -9.72 -3.58 -13.30
CA TRP A 566 -9.07 -4.40 -12.28
C TRP A 566 -8.44 -3.54 -11.18
N ILE A 567 -8.15 -4.15 -10.06
CA ILE A 567 -7.44 -3.54 -8.95
C ILE A 567 -6.26 -4.44 -8.58
N LEU A 568 -5.08 -3.87 -8.41
CA LEU A 568 -3.99 -4.47 -7.65
C LEU A 568 -4.00 -3.85 -6.26
N ASP A 569 -4.41 -4.63 -5.28
CA ASP A 569 -4.44 -4.22 -3.88
C ASP A 569 -3.09 -4.50 -3.24
N ALA A 570 -2.46 -3.43 -2.74
CA ALA A 570 -1.15 -3.49 -2.10
C ALA A 570 -1.19 -4.09 -0.70
N MET A 571 -2.35 -4.06 -0.04
CA MET A 571 -2.54 -4.52 1.34
C MET A 571 -1.59 -3.84 2.33
N ALA A 572 -1.25 -2.57 2.07
CA ALA A 572 -0.11 -1.88 2.71
C ALA A 572 -0.22 -1.73 4.22
N ILE A 573 -1.43 -1.61 4.77
CA ILE A 573 -1.65 -1.50 6.22
C ILE A 573 -1.76 -2.87 6.92
N ASP A 574 -1.93 -3.94 6.14
CA ASP A 574 -2.21 -5.27 6.68
C ASP A 574 -0.94 -6.11 6.79
N GLY A 575 -0.37 -6.21 7.97
CA GLY A 575 0.83 -7.03 8.24
C GLY A 575 0.71 -8.50 7.82
N ALA A 576 -0.50 -9.05 7.74
CA ALA A 576 -0.75 -10.40 7.22
C ALA A 576 -0.91 -10.45 5.69
N CYS A 577 -1.07 -9.32 5.01
CA CYS A 577 -1.30 -9.19 3.57
C CYS A 577 -2.53 -9.97 3.03
N MET A 578 -3.55 -10.23 3.85
CA MET A 578 -4.68 -11.06 3.41
C MET A 578 -6.03 -10.75 4.07
N ARG A 579 -6.10 -9.84 5.06
CA ARG A 579 -7.35 -9.57 5.82
C ARG A 579 -8.50 -9.17 4.91
N ASN A 580 -8.28 -8.25 3.98
CA ASN A 580 -9.29 -7.79 3.04
C ASN A 580 -9.80 -8.95 2.15
N ARG A 581 -8.89 -9.79 1.65
CA ARG A 581 -9.26 -10.93 0.79
C ARG A 581 -9.98 -12.02 1.56
N VAL A 582 -9.48 -12.44 2.72
CA VAL A 582 -10.10 -13.47 3.55
C VAL A 582 -11.49 -13.03 4.00
N SER A 583 -11.65 -11.78 4.41
CA SER A 583 -12.96 -11.21 4.81
C SER A 583 -13.96 -11.26 3.65
N THR A 584 -13.55 -10.82 2.47
CA THR A 584 -14.44 -10.79 1.30
C THR A 584 -14.77 -12.20 0.79
N ASP A 585 -13.84 -13.17 0.90
CA ASP A 585 -14.11 -14.56 0.58
C ASP A 585 -15.11 -15.19 1.57
N LEU A 586 -14.95 -14.89 2.86
CA LEU A 586 -15.95 -15.31 3.86
C LEU A 586 -17.33 -14.75 3.54
N TRP A 587 -17.43 -13.46 3.20
CA TRP A 587 -18.68 -12.84 2.78
C TRP A 587 -19.32 -13.55 1.58
N ASN A 588 -18.53 -13.83 0.55
CA ASN A 588 -19.00 -14.52 -0.64
C ASN A 588 -19.56 -15.93 -0.35
N ASP A 589 -19.06 -16.59 0.71
CA ASP A 589 -19.42 -17.95 1.04
C ASP A 589 -20.71 -18.06 1.88
N PHE A 590 -20.92 -17.15 2.85
CA PHE A 590 -22.02 -17.32 3.79
C PHE A 590 -23.16 -16.33 3.61
N ALA A 591 -22.90 -15.15 3.01
CA ALA A 591 -23.87 -14.09 2.97
C ALA A 591 -25.11 -14.46 2.14
N THR A 592 -26.25 -14.04 2.62
CA THR A 592 -27.53 -14.15 1.90
C THR A 592 -27.44 -13.45 0.55
N ALA A 593 -27.95 -14.08 -0.47
CA ALA A 593 -27.99 -13.50 -1.80
C ALA A 593 -28.84 -12.21 -1.81
N PRO A 594 -28.42 -11.16 -2.58
CA PRO A 594 -29.15 -9.91 -2.63
C PRO A 594 -30.59 -10.11 -3.19
N TYR A 595 -31.52 -9.26 -2.80
CA TYR A 595 -32.95 -9.36 -3.14
C TYR A 595 -33.23 -9.53 -4.64
N HIS A 596 -32.39 -9.01 -5.51
CA HIS A 596 -32.54 -9.10 -6.97
C HIS A 596 -31.88 -10.36 -7.58
N LYS A 597 -31.35 -11.27 -6.77
CA LYS A 597 -30.68 -12.50 -7.24
C LYS A 597 -31.56 -13.38 -8.08
N THR A 598 -32.86 -13.36 -7.86
CA THR A 598 -33.84 -14.10 -8.67
C THR A 598 -34.01 -13.53 -10.09
N LEU A 599 -33.74 -12.25 -10.27
CA LEU A 599 -33.76 -11.55 -11.56
C LEU A 599 -32.39 -11.63 -12.25
N GLU A 600 -31.30 -11.62 -11.48
CA GLU A 600 -29.92 -11.59 -11.93
C GLU A 600 -29.11 -12.71 -11.25
N ASN A 601 -29.21 -13.92 -11.75
CA ASN A 601 -28.63 -15.12 -11.12
C ASN A 601 -27.10 -15.08 -10.93
N LYS A 602 -26.40 -14.18 -11.59
CA LYS A 602 -24.95 -13.94 -11.48
C LYS A 602 -24.57 -12.77 -10.56
N ALA A 603 -25.56 -12.08 -9.97
CA ALA A 603 -25.29 -10.98 -9.04
C ALA A 603 -24.49 -11.47 -7.82
N ARG A 604 -23.49 -10.68 -7.41
CA ARG A 604 -22.63 -10.90 -6.24
C ARG A 604 -22.40 -9.59 -5.52
N THR A 605 -22.44 -9.63 -4.21
CA THR A 605 -22.18 -8.46 -3.34
C THR A 605 -20.75 -8.42 -2.79
N GLY A 606 -19.94 -9.47 -3.02
CA GLY A 606 -18.52 -9.51 -2.70
C GLY A 606 -17.65 -9.66 -3.95
N THR A 607 -16.46 -9.09 -3.92
CA THR A 607 -15.45 -9.23 -4.97
C THR A 607 -14.64 -10.52 -4.77
N ARG A 608 -13.99 -11.01 -5.83
CA ARG A 608 -13.02 -12.09 -5.77
C ARG A 608 -11.65 -11.56 -6.18
N GLY A 609 -10.60 -12.27 -5.78
CA GLY A 609 -9.23 -11.89 -6.12
C GLY A 609 -8.30 -13.09 -6.17
N ARG A 610 -7.09 -12.85 -6.64
CA ARG A 610 -5.99 -13.80 -6.68
C ARG A 610 -4.72 -13.11 -6.20
N PHE A 611 -4.00 -13.73 -5.28
CA PHE A 611 -2.68 -13.26 -4.89
C PHE A 611 -1.69 -13.49 -6.03
N VAL A 612 -0.84 -12.50 -6.26
CA VAL A 612 0.11 -12.45 -7.35
C VAL A 612 1.39 -11.77 -6.87
N GLU A 613 2.51 -12.10 -7.47
CA GLU A 613 3.72 -11.29 -7.35
C GLU A 613 3.80 -10.29 -8.49
N VAL A 614 4.29 -9.09 -8.22
CA VAL A 614 4.30 -7.98 -9.20
C VAL A 614 5.72 -7.56 -9.52
N LEU A 615 6.01 -7.40 -10.80
CA LEU A 615 7.15 -6.64 -11.29
C LEU A 615 6.65 -5.32 -11.87
N LEU A 616 7.28 -4.22 -11.47
CA LEU A 616 7.01 -2.87 -12.00
C LEU A 616 8.27 -2.39 -12.75
N ASN A 617 8.09 -2.11 -14.04
CA ASN A 617 9.19 -1.67 -14.92
C ASN A 617 10.44 -2.57 -14.83
N GLY A 618 10.22 -3.89 -14.84
CA GLY A 618 11.29 -4.88 -14.77
C GLY A 618 11.96 -5.02 -13.41
N ASN A 619 11.35 -4.52 -12.31
CA ASN A 619 11.87 -4.68 -10.96
C ASN A 619 10.82 -5.34 -10.07
N TYR A 620 11.25 -6.23 -9.17
CA TYR A 620 10.35 -6.86 -8.22
C TYR A 620 9.68 -5.81 -7.32
N HIS A 621 8.35 -5.86 -7.27
CA HIS A 621 7.55 -4.84 -6.59
C HIS A 621 6.72 -5.39 -5.42
N GLY A 622 6.69 -6.70 -5.22
CA GLY A 622 6.12 -7.34 -4.03
C GLY A 622 4.86 -8.17 -4.29
N LEU A 623 4.27 -8.62 -3.19
CA LEU A 623 3.06 -9.43 -3.12
C LEU A 623 1.82 -8.53 -3.18
N TYR A 624 0.89 -8.79 -4.09
CA TYR A 624 -0.35 -8.05 -4.29
C TYR A 624 -1.55 -8.99 -4.38
N CYS A 625 -2.75 -8.45 -4.22
CA CYS A 625 -3.97 -9.16 -4.58
C CYS A 625 -4.61 -8.50 -5.82
N MET A 626 -4.61 -9.22 -6.97
CA MET A 626 -5.37 -8.79 -8.13
C MET A 626 -6.84 -9.11 -7.93
N THR A 627 -7.69 -8.08 -7.86
CA THR A 627 -9.08 -8.21 -7.43
C THR A 627 -10.07 -7.56 -8.41
N GLU A 628 -11.29 -8.10 -8.42
CA GLU A 628 -12.43 -7.55 -9.13
C GLU A 628 -12.81 -6.19 -8.51
N LYS A 629 -13.31 -5.27 -9.35
CA LYS A 629 -13.84 -3.98 -8.88
C LYS A 629 -15.31 -4.15 -8.46
N MET A 630 -15.69 -3.56 -7.33
CA MET A 630 -17.10 -3.39 -6.98
C MET A 630 -17.71 -2.32 -7.90
N ASP A 631 -18.61 -2.72 -8.77
CA ASP A 631 -19.26 -1.86 -9.76
C ASP A 631 -20.63 -2.42 -10.19
N ARG A 632 -21.28 -1.71 -11.12
CA ARG A 632 -22.56 -2.13 -11.71
C ARG A 632 -22.49 -3.55 -12.29
N LYS A 633 -21.39 -3.92 -12.97
CA LYS A 633 -21.23 -5.25 -13.60
C LYS A 633 -21.16 -6.37 -12.55
N GLN A 634 -20.49 -6.12 -11.41
CA GLN A 634 -20.40 -7.05 -10.30
C GLN A 634 -21.78 -7.32 -9.67
N LEU A 635 -22.49 -6.25 -9.36
CA LEU A 635 -23.81 -6.30 -8.72
C LEU A 635 -24.94 -6.63 -9.71
N LYS A 636 -24.65 -6.62 -11.03
CA LYS A 636 -25.65 -6.82 -12.08
C LYS A 636 -26.80 -5.80 -12.01
N LEU A 637 -26.52 -4.56 -11.65
CA LEU A 637 -27.53 -3.52 -11.63
C LEU A 637 -28.00 -3.21 -13.06
N MET A 638 -29.27 -2.86 -13.18
CA MET A 638 -29.87 -2.46 -14.45
C MET A 638 -29.12 -1.27 -15.04
N LYS A 639 -28.94 -1.28 -16.36
CA LYS A 639 -28.27 -0.19 -17.07
C LYS A 639 -29.16 1.04 -17.18
N TYR A 640 -28.52 2.21 -17.15
CA TYR A 640 -29.12 3.44 -17.65
C TYR A 640 -29.63 3.24 -19.09
N ALA A 641 -30.83 3.72 -19.37
CA ALA A 641 -31.42 3.70 -20.69
C ALA A 641 -31.40 5.14 -21.25
N PRO A 642 -30.58 5.45 -22.27
CA PRO A 642 -30.53 6.76 -22.89
C PRO A 642 -31.84 7.03 -23.66
N LYS A 643 -32.16 8.33 -23.84
CA LYS A 643 -33.28 8.76 -24.64
C LYS A 643 -33.10 8.24 -26.08
N THR A 644 -34.19 7.73 -26.65
CA THR A 644 -34.32 7.34 -28.06
C THR A 644 -35.44 8.10 -28.74
N ASP A 645 -35.67 7.89 -30.02
CA ASP A 645 -36.81 8.50 -30.75
C ASP A 645 -38.15 8.05 -30.20
N THR A 646 -38.24 6.94 -29.50
CA THR A 646 -39.47 6.32 -29.02
C THR A 646 -39.56 6.21 -27.50
N THR A 647 -38.48 6.43 -26.77
CA THR A 647 -38.44 6.29 -25.29
C THR A 647 -37.71 7.45 -24.64
N GLU A 648 -38.24 7.94 -23.53
CA GLU A 648 -37.55 8.92 -22.69
C GLU A 648 -36.38 8.22 -21.96
N GLU A 649 -35.36 9.00 -21.56
CA GLU A 649 -34.26 8.53 -20.78
C GLU A 649 -34.71 8.00 -19.42
N GLN A 650 -34.07 6.96 -18.90
CA GLN A 650 -34.43 6.35 -17.63
C GLN A 650 -33.21 5.88 -16.84
N ILE A 651 -33.10 6.36 -15.61
CA ILE A 651 -32.15 5.88 -14.65
C ILE A 651 -32.72 4.63 -13.98
N HIS A 652 -32.06 3.49 -14.12
CA HIS A 652 -32.47 2.23 -13.52
C HIS A 652 -31.65 1.93 -12.26
N GLY A 653 -30.50 1.30 -12.38
CA GLY A 653 -29.66 0.96 -11.25
C GLY A 653 -28.83 2.14 -10.72
N SER A 654 -28.49 2.11 -9.44
CA SER A 654 -27.60 3.09 -8.83
C SER A 654 -26.64 2.43 -7.86
N LEU A 655 -25.42 2.95 -7.76
CA LEU A 655 -24.37 2.47 -6.87
C LEU A 655 -23.71 3.65 -6.18
N TYR A 656 -23.69 3.63 -4.86
CA TYR A 656 -23.10 4.64 -4.00
C TYR A 656 -22.05 4.01 -3.09
N LYS A 657 -20.98 4.73 -2.77
CA LYS A 657 -19.95 4.33 -1.80
C LYS A 657 -19.90 5.34 -0.65
N SER A 658 -19.97 4.90 0.58
CA SER A 658 -19.68 5.75 1.73
C SER A 658 -18.16 5.89 1.92
N THR A 659 -17.69 7.14 2.06
CA THR A 659 -16.27 7.50 2.03
C THR A 659 -15.82 8.32 3.23
N ASP A 660 -16.75 8.88 4.00
CA ASP A 660 -16.45 9.73 5.12
C ASP A 660 -17.51 9.58 6.22
N TRP A 661 -17.17 9.98 7.46
CA TRP A 661 -18.11 10.02 8.57
C TRP A 661 -18.87 11.34 8.60
N THR A 662 -20.18 11.30 8.33
CA THR A 662 -21.10 12.45 8.30
C THR A 662 -22.41 12.09 8.95
N TYR A 663 -23.25 13.10 9.20
CA TYR A 663 -24.60 12.88 9.72
C TYR A 663 -25.40 11.90 8.83
N GLU A 664 -25.27 12.04 7.53
CA GLU A 664 -25.96 11.20 6.54
C GLU A 664 -25.43 9.77 6.52
N VAL A 665 -24.13 9.57 6.74
CA VAL A 665 -23.52 8.22 6.85
C VAL A 665 -23.92 7.56 8.17
N PHE A 666 -24.08 8.31 9.24
CA PHE A 666 -24.66 7.82 10.49
C PHE A 666 -26.20 7.61 10.40
N MET A 667 -26.82 8.01 9.28
CA MET A 667 -28.26 7.96 9.03
C MET A 667 -29.08 8.64 10.14
N GLY A 668 -28.59 9.78 10.64
CA GLY A 668 -29.18 10.50 11.75
C GLY A 668 -28.68 9.99 13.09
N HIS A 669 -27.79 10.71 13.72
CA HIS A 669 -27.24 10.36 15.02
C HIS A 669 -28.14 10.91 16.14
N GLU A 670 -28.59 10.09 17.07
CA GLU A 670 -29.43 10.52 18.22
C GLU A 670 -28.66 11.31 19.27
N GLN A 671 -27.35 11.23 19.32
CA GLN A 671 -26.58 11.94 20.32
C GLN A 671 -25.95 13.21 19.78
N ASN A 672 -26.11 14.24 20.59
CA ASN A 672 -25.48 15.55 20.57
C ASN A 672 -23.96 15.50 20.48
N SER A 673 -23.41 14.83 19.47
CA SER A 673 -22.01 14.87 19.19
C SER A 673 -21.70 16.23 18.56
N SER A 674 -20.81 16.97 19.19
CA SER A 674 -20.28 18.22 18.65
C SER A 674 -19.60 18.00 17.28
N TYR A 675 -19.33 16.75 16.91
CA TYR A 675 -18.71 16.36 15.64
C TYR A 675 -19.70 16.32 14.46
N TYR A 676 -20.96 15.91 14.70
CA TYR A 676 -21.95 15.75 13.64
C TYR A 676 -23.29 16.40 14.02
N PRO A 677 -23.31 17.73 14.17
CA PRO A 677 -24.52 18.43 14.54
C PRO A 677 -25.50 18.40 13.36
N GLY A 678 -26.65 17.79 13.55
CA GLY A 678 -27.70 17.77 12.56
C GLY A 678 -29.01 17.26 13.16
N THR A 679 -30.13 17.78 12.68
CA THR A 679 -31.49 17.38 13.09
C THR A 679 -32.24 16.66 11.99
N ALA A 680 -31.71 16.68 10.77
CA ALA A 680 -32.27 16.04 9.59
C ALA A 680 -31.20 15.91 8.52
N PRO A 681 -31.29 14.93 7.59
CA PRO A 681 -30.42 14.85 6.43
C PRO A 681 -30.42 16.13 5.62
N ALA A 682 -29.32 16.41 4.94
CA ALA A 682 -29.27 17.50 3.97
C ALA A 682 -30.43 17.37 2.98
N ALA A 683 -30.95 18.51 2.51
CA ALA A 683 -32.04 18.51 1.54
C ALA A 683 -31.62 17.76 0.27
N TYR A 684 -32.56 17.03 -0.32
CA TYR A 684 -32.35 16.39 -1.59
C TYR A 684 -32.12 17.45 -2.67
N ASP A 685 -30.98 17.34 -3.35
CA ASP A 685 -30.64 18.20 -4.47
C ASP A 685 -29.85 17.42 -5.50
N ASN A 686 -30.41 17.25 -6.68
CA ASN A 686 -29.80 16.55 -7.81
C ASN A 686 -29.40 17.50 -8.94
N SER A 687 -29.63 18.82 -8.77
CA SER A 687 -29.44 19.82 -9.83
C SER A 687 -27.98 19.99 -10.25
N ALA A 688 -27.03 19.70 -9.37
CA ALA A 688 -25.62 19.99 -9.59
C ALA A 688 -24.82 18.83 -10.19
N ARG A 689 -25.40 17.66 -10.47
CA ARG A 689 -24.73 16.49 -11.03
C ARG A 689 -23.34 16.25 -10.39
N ARG A 690 -23.31 16.12 -9.06
CA ARG A 690 -22.06 16.01 -8.30
C ARG A 690 -21.69 14.55 -8.10
N GLU A 691 -20.38 14.24 -8.25
CA GLU A 691 -19.83 12.93 -7.87
C GLU A 691 -20.05 12.60 -6.39
N THR A 692 -20.01 13.60 -5.54
CA THR A 692 -20.08 13.43 -4.08
C THR A 692 -21.29 14.12 -3.46
N TRP A 693 -21.87 13.48 -2.43
CA TRP A 693 -22.92 14.07 -1.60
C TRP A 693 -22.75 13.58 -0.15
N ARG A 694 -22.46 14.50 0.75
CA ARG A 694 -22.47 14.27 2.21
C ARG A 694 -21.82 12.96 2.68
N GLY A 695 -20.55 12.74 2.32
CA GLY A 695 -19.78 11.54 2.69
C GLY A 695 -20.06 10.30 1.82
N TYR A 696 -20.81 10.46 0.73
CA TYR A 696 -21.02 9.44 -0.28
C TYR A 696 -20.49 9.87 -1.64
N GLU A 697 -20.01 8.90 -2.40
CA GLU A 697 -19.67 9.03 -3.82
C GLU A 697 -20.64 8.20 -4.66
N ILE A 698 -21.12 8.72 -5.79
CA ILE A 698 -21.84 7.92 -6.78
C ILE A 698 -20.84 7.18 -7.66
N LYS A 699 -21.04 5.87 -7.80
CA LYS A 699 -20.18 5.01 -8.63
C LYS A 699 -20.91 4.47 -9.86
N TYR A 700 -22.21 4.64 -9.92
CA TYR A 700 -23.07 4.39 -11.07
C TYR A 700 -24.45 5.06 -10.84
N PRO A 701 -25.06 5.68 -11.86
CA PRO A 701 -24.54 5.95 -13.21
C PRO A 701 -23.26 6.79 -13.21
N ASP A 702 -22.60 6.89 -14.35
CA ASP A 702 -21.40 7.71 -14.54
C ASP A 702 -21.78 9.19 -14.54
N TYR A 703 -21.42 9.91 -13.50
CA TYR A 703 -21.82 11.31 -13.30
C TYR A 703 -21.29 12.27 -14.37
N GLU A 704 -20.20 11.91 -15.07
CA GLU A 704 -19.64 12.72 -16.15
C GLU A 704 -20.44 12.59 -17.45
N THR A 705 -20.98 11.42 -17.74
CA THR A 705 -21.55 11.07 -19.05
C THR A 705 -23.03 10.71 -19.02
N GLU A 706 -23.56 10.29 -17.86
CA GLU A 706 -24.92 9.82 -17.67
C GLU A 706 -25.66 10.70 -16.63
N PRO A 707 -27.00 10.84 -16.72
CA PRO A 707 -27.75 11.44 -15.61
C PRO A 707 -27.60 10.60 -14.35
N ILE A 708 -27.51 11.27 -13.21
CA ILE A 708 -27.42 10.63 -11.90
C ILE A 708 -28.64 10.93 -11.04
N ASP A 709 -28.88 10.09 -10.04
CA ASP A 709 -29.95 10.32 -9.06
C ASP A 709 -29.50 9.86 -7.66
N TRP A 710 -29.55 10.78 -6.71
CA TRP A 710 -29.31 10.52 -5.30
C TRP A 710 -30.57 10.09 -4.54
N ALA A 711 -31.78 10.20 -5.16
CA ALA A 711 -33.04 9.94 -4.48
C ALA A 711 -33.14 8.54 -3.82
N PRO A 712 -32.70 7.43 -4.44
CA PRO A 712 -32.82 6.14 -3.78
C PRO A 712 -32.08 6.08 -2.44
N LEU A 713 -30.84 6.60 -2.40
CA LEU A 713 -30.04 6.65 -1.17
C LEU A 713 -30.62 7.68 -0.19
N TRP A 714 -30.94 8.89 -0.66
CA TRP A 714 -31.52 9.94 0.17
C TRP A 714 -32.81 9.50 0.85
N ASN A 715 -33.71 8.84 0.12
CA ASN A 715 -34.97 8.33 0.67
C ASN A 715 -34.73 7.31 1.79
N ALA A 716 -33.77 6.41 1.63
CA ALA A 716 -33.43 5.43 2.64
C ALA A 716 -32.83 6.08 3.90
N ILE A 717 -31.89 7.03 3.74
CA ILE A 717 -31.28 7.79 4.83
C ILE A 717 -32.35 8.62 5.57
N ASN A 718 -33.16 9.36 4.81
CA ASN A 718 -34.22 10.20 5.38
C ASN A 718 -35.25 9.34 6.16
N PHE A 719 -35.64 8.19 5.61
CA PHE A 719 -36.51 7.23 6.30
C PHE A 719 -35.90 6.79 7.64
N VAL A 720 -34.65 6.37 7.68
CA VAL A 720 -33.99 5.96 8.93
C VAL A 720 -33.87 7.12 9.90
N ALA A 721 -33.43 8.29 9.45
CA ALA A 721 -33.17 9.44 10.30
C ALA A 721 -34.44 10.04 10.92
N THR A 722 -35.56 10.10 10.16
CA THR A 722 -36.75 10.89 10.54
C THR A 722 -37.96 10.06 10.94
N SER A 723 -38.03 8.75 10.59
CA SER A 723 -39.18 7.90 10.95
C SER A 723 -39.31 7.73 12.46
N SER A 724 -40.55 7.62 12.95
CA SER A 724 -40.80 7.06 14.28
C SER A 724 -40.38 5.60 14.34
N GLN A 725 -40.24 5.01 15.54
CA GLN A 725 -39.89 3.59 15.67
C GLN A 725 -40.99 2.70 15.01
N ASP A 726 -42.26 3.03 15.20
CA ASP A 726 -43.38 2.29 14.60
C ASP A 726 -43.36 2.36 13.06
N ASP A 727 -43.04 3.52 12.49
CA ASP A 727 -42.94 3.68 11.06
C ASP A 727 -41.74 2.94 10.50
N PHE A 728 -40.61 3.00 11.19
CA PHE A 728 -39.40 2.23 10.86
C PHE A 728 -39.71 0.72 10.84
N ASP A 729 -40.34 0.21 11.89
CA ASP A 729 -40.66 -1.21 12.03
C ASP A 729 -41.59 -1.71 10.91
N ASN A 730 -42.60 -0.94 10.60
CA ASN A 730 -43.60 -1.33 9.59
C ASN A 730 -43.12 -1.20 8.14
N ASN A 731 -42.14 -0.33 7.87
CA ASN A 731 -41.73 -0.01 6.51
C ASN A 731 -40.26 -0.37 6.18
N PHE A 732 -39.48 -0.90 7.13
CA PHE A 732 -38.08 -1.25 6.94
C PHE A 732 -37.85 -2.07 5.66
N GLY A 733 -38.64 -3.11 5.45
CA GLY A 733 -38.52 -4.01 4.28
C GLY A 733 -38.84 -3.37 2.93
N LYS A 734 -39.38 -2.15 2.89
CA LYS A 734 -39.58 -1.38 1.65
C LYS A 734 -38.27 -0.70 1.22
N TYR A 735 -37.43 -0.33 2.17
CA TYR A 735 -36.20 0.43 1.92
C TYR A 735 -34.94 -0.44 1.90
N PHE A 736 -34.91 -1.53 2.69
CA PHE A 736 -33.70 -2.34 2.85
C PHE A 736 -33.95 -3.84 2.63
N ASP A 737 -32.89 -4.51 2.20
CA ASP A 737 -32.83 -5.97 2.09
C ASP A 737 -32.44 -6.59 3.46
N ARG A 738 -33.44 -6.86 4.31
CA ARG A 738 -33.28 -7.28 5.70
C ARG A 738 -32.30 -8.43 5.90
N PRO A 739 -32.41 -9.59 5.17
CA PRO A 739 -31.49 -10.71 5.41
C PRO A 739 -30.02 -10.37 5.15
N VAL A 740 -29.76 -9.52 4.14
CA VAL A 740 -28.39 -9.05 3.85
C VAL A 740 -27.89 -8.11 4.95
N VAL A 741 -28.76 -7.27 5.51
CA VAL A 741 -28.42 -6.39 6.63
C VAL A 741 -28.06 -7.18 7.88
N ASP A 742 -28.83 -8.22 8.20
CA ASP A 742 -28.58 -9.10 9.35
C ASP A 742 -27.21 -9.82 9.20
N ASP A 743 -26.93 -10.37 8.01
CA ASP A 743 -25.64 -10.98 7.70
C ASP A 743 -24.49 -9.98 7.76
N TYR A 744 -24.70 -8.76 7.25
CA TYR A 744 -23.67 -7.73 7.28
C TYR A 744 -23.29 -7.31 8.70
N PHE A 745 -24.28 -7.17 9.58
CA PHE A 745 -24.02 -6.85 10.97
C PHE A 745 -23.22 -7.96 11.68
N LEU A 746 -23.62 -9.23 11.52
CA LEU A 746 -22.89 -10.37 12.07
C LEU A 746 -21.46 -10.45 11.53
N PHE A 747 -21.28 -10.08 10.26
CA PHE A 747 -20.00 -10.08 9.59
C PHE A 747 -19.04 -9.03 10.18
N ILE A 748 -19.47 -7.77 10.28
CA ILE A 748 -18.62 -6.70 10.86
C ILE A 748 -18.39 -6.89 12.36
N GLU A 749 -19.38 -7.44 13.07
CA GLU A 749 -19.26 -7.78 14.49
C GLU A 749 -18.24 -8.91 14.70
N LEU A 750 -18.28 -9.99 13.89
CA LEU A 750 -17.32 -11.09 13.97
C LEU A 750 -15.87 -10.57 13.92
N MET A 751 -15.60 -9.64 13.03
CA MET A 751 -14.25 -9.13 12.76
C MET A 751 -13.85 -7.92 13.61
N LEU A 752 -14.76 -7.38 14.41
CA LEU A 752 -14.60 -6.09 15.11
C LEU A 752 -14.23 -4.96 14.14
N ALA A 753 -14.92 -4.90 13.00
CA ALA A 753 -14.64 -4.00 11.88
C ALA A 753 -15.20 -2.58 12.14
N SER A 754 -14.47 -1.79 12.90
CA SER A 754 -14.94 -0.47 13.36
C SER A 754 -15.13 0.55 12.24
N ASP A 755 -14.35 0.47 11.19
CA ASP A 755 -14.39 1.40 10.04
C ASP A 755 -15.44 1.00 8.96
N ASN A 756 -16.24 -0.04 9.22
CA ASN A 756 -17.17 -0.64 8.25
C ASN A 756 -18.63 -0.64 8.70
N HIS A 757 -19.01 0.06 9.76
CA HIS A 757 -20.40 0.09 10.24
C HIS A 757 -21.26 1.19 9.60
N GLY A 758 -20.66 2.07 8.80
CA GLY A 758 -21.33 3.14 8.05
C GLY A 758 -20.48 3.62 6.87
N LYS A 759 -19.17 3.84 7.08
CA LYS A 759 -18.16 4.12 6.07
C LYS A 759 -17.64 2.81 5.45
N ASN A 760 -16.90 2.89 4.34
CA ASN A 760 -16.32 1.74 3.64
C ASN A 760 -17.35 0.66 3.27
N MET A 761 -18.50 1.09 2.80
CA MET A 761 -19.61 0.25 2.35
C MET A 761 -20.08 0.73 0.98
N PHE A 762 -20.65 -0.20 0.22
CA PHE A 762 -21.44 0.15 -0.95
C PHE A 762 -22.92 0.00 -0.63
N PHE A 763 -23.70 0.98 -1.10
CA PHE A 763 -25.15 0.96 -1.13
C PHE A 763 -25.60 0.93 -2.59
N PHE A 764 -26.55 0.08 -2.91
CA PHE A 764 -27.00 -0.03 -4.30
C PHE A 764 -28.51 -0.20 -4.40
N ASN A 765 -29.04 0.27 -5.50
CA ASN A 765 -30.41 0.03 -5.92
C ASN A 765 -30.36 -0.72 -7.26
N TYR A 766 -31.11 -1.83 -7.37
CA TYR A 766 -31.10 -2.64 -8.59
C TYR A 766 -31.78 -1.94 -9.76
N ASP A 767 -33.00 -1.40 -9.53
CA ASP A 767 -33.82 -0.75 -10.53
C ASP A 767 -34.84 0.20 -9.87
N GLN A 768 -34.52 1.48 -9.82
CA GLN A 768 -35.42 2.50 -9.24
C GLN A 768 -36.67 2.76 -10.10
N ALA A 769 -36.65 2.40 -11.37
CA ALA A 769 -37.77 2.51 -12.30
C ALA A 769 -38.63 1.24 -12.34
N GLY A 770 -38.18 0.18 -11.68
CA GLY A 770 -38.86 -1.12 -11.65
C GLY A 770 -39.98 -1.20 -10.60
N ALA A 771 -40.46 -2.43 -10.40
CA ALA A 771 -41.43 -2.71 -9.34
C ALA A 771 -40.84 -2.42 -7.96
N THR A 772 -41.68 -2.16 -6.95
CA THR A 772 -41.30 -1.78 -5.59
C THR A 772 -40.23 -2.70 -4.97
N ASN A 773 -40.28 -4.01 -5.28
CA ASN A 773 -39.26 -4.96 -4.79
C ASN A 773 -37.89 -4.76 -5.42
N ALA A 774 -37.75 -4.08 -6.56
CA ALA A 774 -36.51 -3.76 -7.21
C ALA A 774 -35.86 -2.47 -6.70
N GLN A 775 -36.61 -1.68 -5.90
CA GLN A 775 -36.22 -0.34 -5.44
C GLN A 775 -35.52 -0.31 -4.07
N LYS A 776 -35.30 -1.46 -3.44
CA LYS A 776 -34.62 -1.55 -2.14
C LYS A 776 -33.13 -1.15 -2.24
N ILE A 777 -32.64 -0.65 -1.13
CA ILE A 777 -31.19 -0.47 -0.93
C ILE A 777 -30.58 -1.78 -0.43
N GLY A 778 -29.67 -2.33 -1.22
CA GLY A 778 -28.79 -3.40 -0.83
C GLY A 778 -27.46 -2.88 -0.32
N ILE A 779 -26.72 -3.72 0.42
CA ILE A 779 -25.44 -3.41 1.02
C ILE A 779 -24.39 -4.37 0.48
N ALA A 780 -23.15 -3.88 0.28
CA ALA A 780 -22.00 -4.70 -0.05
C ALA A 780 -20.75 -4.22 0.72
N PRO A 781 -19.93 -5.15 1.25
CA PRO A 781 -18.73 -4.82 1.99
C PRO A 781 -17.63 -4.25 1.09
N TRP A 782 -16.79 -3.42 1.69
CA TRP A 782 -15.61 -2.85 1.05
C TRP A 782 -14.55 -2.49 2.08
N ASP A 783 -13.25 -2.63 1.70
CA ASP A 783 -12.12 -2.13 2.49
C ASP A 783 -12.05 -2.79 3.88
N MET A 784 -11.92 -4.12 3.90
CA MET A 784 -11.95 -4.95 5.11
C MET A 784 -10.55 -5.22 5.68
N ASP A 785 -9.58 -4.38 5.42
CA ASP A 785 -8.20 -4.53 5.90
C ASP A 785 -8.05 -4.21 7.40
N GLY A 786 -8.82 -3.25 7.93
CA GLY A 786 -8.91 -2.94 9.35
C GLY A 786 -9.80 -3.91 10.13
N THR A 787 -9.48 -5.22 10.14
CA THR A 787 -10.31 -6.29 10.73
C THR A 787 -9.44 -7.35 11.42
N TRP A 788 -10.07 -8.31 12.11
CA TRP A 788 -9.39 -9.47 12.73
C TRP A 788 -8.26 -9.07 13.69
N GLY A 789 -8.51 -8.07 14.51
CA GLY A 789 -7.53 -7.53 15.46
C GLY A 789 -6.51 -6.58 14.83
N GLY A 790 -6.72 -6.12 13.60
CA GLY A 790 -6.05 -5.00 12.97
C GLY A 790 -6.97 -3.78 12.93
N TYR A 791 -6.44 -2.59 13.20
CA TYR A 791 -7.15 -1.33 13.14
C TYR A 791 -6.96 -0.66 11.77
N TRP A 792 -7.74 0.35 11.43
CA TRP A 792 -7.72 1.00 10.11
C TRP A 792 -6.39 1.65 9.72
N ASP A 793 -5.51 1.91 10.69
CA ASP A 793 -4.16 2.47 10.50
C ASP A 793 -3.04 1.42 10.56
N GLY A 794 -3.40 0.12 10.63
CA GLY A 794 -2.46 -0.99 10.76
C GLY A 794 -2.03 -1.29 12.20
N SER A 795 -2.40 -0.45 13.18
CA SER A 795 -2.14 -0.71 14.60
C SER A 795 -3.03 -1.84 15.16
N ARG A 796 -2.76 -2.24 16.39
CA ARG A 796 -3.59 -3.20 17.15
C ARG A 796 -4.22 -2.59 18.41
N ASP A 797 -4.00 -1.32 18.64
CA ASP A 797 -4.19 -0.68 19.96
C ASP A 797 -5.61 -0.81 20.49
N TYR A 798 -6.61 -0.61 19.65
CA TYR A 798 -8.01 -0.62 20.08
C TYR A 798 -8.70 -1.99 19.89
N VAL A 799 -8.16 -2.85 19.03
CA VAL A 799 -8.82 -4.07 18.55
C VAL A 799 -8.10 -5.37 18.97
N SER A 800 -7.01 -5.25 19.74
CA SER A 800 -6.24 -6.41 20.24
C SER A 800 -7.02 -7.28 21.21
N ASP A 801 -7.98 -6.73 21.94
CA ASP A 801 -8.88 -7.49 22.81
C ASP A 801 -10.12 -7.98 22.02
N PRO A 802 -10.16 -9.28 21.65
CA PRO A 802 -11.27 -9.84 20.88
C PRO A 802 -12.57 -10.00 21.69
N THR A 803 -12.52 -9.79 23.01
CA THR A 803 -13.71 -9.94 23.89
C THR A 803 -14.55 -8.67 23.98
N ARG A 804 -14.13 -7.60 23.32
CA ARG A 804 -14.91 -6.34 23.30
C ARG A 804 -16.26 -6.55 22.62
N ASP A 805 -17.32 -6.06 23.25
CA ASP A 805 -18.63 -5.96 22.58
C ASP A 805 -18.54 -4.92 21.46
N PHE A 806 -18.97 -5.30 20.27
CA PHE A 806 -18.83 -4.46 19.08
C PHE A 806 -19.55 -3.13 19.21
N VAL A 807 -20.80 -3.14 19.66
CA VAL A 807 -21.60 -1.92 19.79
C VAL A 807 -21.00 -0.96 20.82
N SER A 808 -20.59 -1.50 21.97
CA SER A 808 -19.94 -0.70 23.01
C SER A 808 -18.60 -0.15 22.56
N PHE A 809 -17.85 -0.91 21.76
CA PHE A 809 -16.57 -0.52 21.22
C PHE A 809 -16.70 0.66 20.25
N ILE A 810 -17.53 0.53 19.19
CA ILE A 810 -17.72 1.62 18.22
C ILE A 810 -18.33 2.86 18.84
N TRP A 811 -19.19 2.69 19.86
CA TRP A 811 -19.76 3.81 20.61
C TRP A 811 -18.70 4.60 21.38
N ALA A 812 -17.72 3.93 21.94
CA ALA A 812 -16.67 4.57 22.73
C ALA A 812 -15.53 5.15 21.90
N THR A 813 -15.20 4.53 20.73
CA THR A 813 -14.01 4.86 19.94
C THR A 813 -14.32 5.54 18.61
N GLU A 814 -15.43 5.18 17.95
CA GLU A 814 -15.77 5.59 16.58
C GLU A 814 -17.01 6.53 16.53
N HIS A 815 -17.21 7.33 17.57
CA HIS A 815 -18.28 8.33 17.63
C HIS A 815 -19.71 7.80 17.60
N GLY A 816 -19.91 6.51 17.80
CA GLY A 816 -21.22 5.89 17.91
C GLY A 816 -21.60 4.95 16.77
N ILE A 817 -22.67 4.20 17.02
CA ILE A 817 -23.27 3.32 16.01
C ILE A 817 -24.19 4.13 15.11
N ILE A 818 -24.32 3.73 13.84
CA ILE A 818 -25.30 4.38 12.96
C ILE A 818 -26.73 4.13 13.46
N THR A 819 -27.59 5.13 13.33
CA THR A 819 -28.99 5.11 13.78
C THR A 819 -29.77 3.91 13.23
N PHE A 820 -29.39 3.47 12.06
CA PHE A 820 -29.92 2.28 11.41
C PHE A 820 -29.88 1.01 12.27
N TYR A 821 -28.72 0.66 12.84
CA TYR A 821 -28.61 -0.51 13.72
C TYR A 821 -29.21 -0.26 15.11
N ASP A 822 -29.16 0.97 15.59
CA ASP A 822 -29.78 1.35 16.85
C ASP A 822 -31.31 1.17 16.81
N LYS A 823 -31.97 1.63 15.74
CA LYS A 823 -33.40 1.41 15.54
C LYS A 823 -33.77 -0.06 15.35
N LEU A 824 -32.94 -0.87 14.67
CA LEU A 824 -33.12 -2.31 14.57
C LEU A 824 -33.05 -2.99 15.95
N ALA A 825 -32.07 -2.59 16.77
CA ALA A 825 -31.90 -3.13 18.12
C ALA A 825 -33.06 -2.77 19.06
N LYS A 826 -33.65 -1.57 18.90
CA LYS A 826 -34.82 -1.12 19.68
C LYS A 826 -36.14 -1.75 19.20
N SER A 827 -36.18 -2.35 18.02
CA SER A 827 -37.40 -2.88 17.42
C SER A 827 -37.80 -4.22 18.05
N SER A 828 -38.91 -4.20 18.82
CA SER A 828 -39.55 -5.44 19.28
C SER A 828 -40.30 -6.17 18.16
N TYR A 829 -40.84 -5.44 17.20
CA TYR A 829 -41.60 -6.01 16.07
C TYR A 829 -40.70 -6.80 15.11
N LEU A 830 -39.53 -6.24 14.74
CA LEU A 830 -38.59 -6.91 13.87
C LEU A 830 -37.81 -8.02 14.57
N ARG A 831 -37.87 -8.12 15.89
CA ARG A 831 -37.20 -9.15 16.69
C ARG A 831 -35.73 -9.33 16.33
N TRP A 832 -35.01 -8.23 16.13
CA TRP A 832 -33.69 -8.28 15.50
C TRP A 832 -32.69 -9.11 16.31
N SER A 833 -32.68 -8.98 17.64
CA SER A 833 -31.83 -9.78 18.52
C SER A 833 -32.06 -11.30 18.35
N ASP A 834 -33.32 -11.73 18.27
CA ASP A 834 -33.67 -13.15 18.06
C ASP A 834 -33.21 -13.63 16.67
N VAL A 835 -33.45 -12.80 15.63
CA VAL A 835 -33.06 -13.12 14.25
C VAL A 835 -31.55 -13.25 14.11
N LEU A 836 -30.75 -12.34 14.74
CA LEU A 836 -29.31 -12.46 14.75
C LEU A 836 -28.85 -13.73 15.48
N LYS A 837 -29.49 -14.07 16.60
CA LYS A 837 -29.20 -15.30 17.35
C LYS A 837 -29.48 -16.55 16.52
N GLU A 838 -30.64 -16.61 15.88
CA GLU A 838 -31.02 -17.72 15.00
C GLU A 838 -30.06 -17.82 13.79
N ARG A 839 -29.73 -16.68 13.17
CA ARG A 839 -28.82 -16.66 12.03
C ARG A 839 -27.38 -17.03 12.42
N TYR A 840 -26.89 -16.53 13.55
CA TYR A 840 -25.60 -16.93 14.09
C TYR A 840 -25.50 -18.43 14.27
N ALA A 841 -26.52 -19.05 14.87
CA ALA A 841 -26.57 -20.49 15.07
C ALA A 841 -26.55 -21.30 13.75
N GLN A 842 -27.13 -20.77 12.67
CA GLN A 842 -27.09 -21.39 11.35
C GLN A 842 -25.71 -21.36 10.71
N ILE A 843 -25.00 -20.21 10.81
CA ILE A 843 -23.71 -19.99 10.13
C ILE A 843 -22.52 -20.42 10.97
N ARG A 844 -22.65 -20.47 12.30
CA ARG A 844 -21.61 -20.77 13.27
C ARG A 844 -20.92 -22.12 13.06
N PRO A 845 -21.62 -23.23 12.79
CA PRO A 845 -20.98 -24.54 12.65
C PRO A 845 -20.00 -24.64 11.50
N GLN A 846 -20.23 -23.91 10.43
CA GLN A 846 -19.44 -23.98 9.20
C GLN A 846 -18.64 -22.70 8.97
N TRP A 847 -19.31 -21.59 8.81
CA TRP A 847 -18.69 -20.35 8.34
C TRP A 847 -18.00 -19.56 9.45
N PHE A 848 -18.62 -19.51 10.65
CA PHE A 848 -18.04 -18.87 11.82
C PHE A 848 -17.35 -19.86 12.76
N ASN A 849 -17.07 -21.06 12.30
CA ASN A 849 -16.27 -22.04 13.02
C ASN A 849 -14.82 -21.53 13.17
N PRO A 850 -14.26 -21.47 14.40
CA PRO A 850 -12.91 -20.91 14.60
C PRO A 850 -11.81 -21.61 13.79
N ALA A 851 -11.88 -22.95 13.67
CA ALA A 851 -10.90 -23.71 12.91
C ALA A 851 -11.02 -23.43 11.40
N ASN A 852 -12.24 -23.30 10.88
CA ASN A 852 -12.46 -22.97 9.47
C ASN A 852 -12.07 -21.51 9.16
N LEU A 853 -12.32 -20.59 10.08
CA LEU A 853 -11.88 -19.19 9.95
C LEU A 853 -10.35 -19.10 9.99
N ALA A 854 -9.71 -19.74 10.98
CA ALA A 854 -8.26 -19.79 11.08
C ALA A 854 -7.62 -20.40 9.82
N LYS A 855 -8.22 -21.50 9.32
CA LYS A 855 -7.75 -22.17 8.10
C LYS A 855 -7.72 -21.25 6.88
N ARG A 856 -8.63 -20.29 6.75
CA ARG A 856 -8.61 -19.33 5.64
C ARG A 856 -7.33 -18.49 5.62
N PHE A 857 -6.83 -18.14 6.80
CA PHE A 857 -5.56 -17.40 6.95
C PHE A 857 -4.35 -18.32 6.79
N THR A 858 -4.36 -19.48 7.43
CA THR A 858 -3.20 -20.40 7.36
C THR A 858 -3.00 -20.97 5.96
N ASP A 859 -4.05 -21.23 5.19
CA ASP A 859 -3.92 -21.72 3.81
C ASP A 859 -3.19 -20.69 2.91
N TYR A 860 -3.45 -19.39 3.09
CA TYR A 860 -2.73 -18.34 2.37
C TYR A 860 -1.33 -18.12 2.92
N ALA A 861 -1.15 -18.17 4.24
CA ALA A 861 0.17 -18.06 4.85
C ALA A 861 1.10 -19.20 4.38
N GLU A 862 0.59 -20.44 4.34
CA GLU A 862 1.30 -21.58 3.78
C GLU A 862 1.63 -21.40 2.30
N LEU A 863 0.66 -20.90 1.50
CA LEU A 863 0.92 -20.59 0.09
C LEU A 863 2.03 -19.54 -0.08
N PHE A 864 2.04 -18.49 0.73
CA PHE A 864 3.07 -17.44 0.65
C PHE A 864 4.43 -17.98 1.05
N ALA A 865 4.52 -18.76 2.15
CA ALA A 865 5.75 -19.39 2.59
C ALA A 865 6.29 -20.39 1.56
N GLU A 866 5.47 -21.33 1.09
CA GLU A 866 5.89 -22.31 0.08
C GLU A 866 6.25 -21.67 -1.27
N SER A 867 5.69 -20.48 -1.58
CA SER A 867 6.07 -19.67 -2.74
C SER A 867 7.36 -18.88 -2.50
N GLY A 868 7.84 -18.76 -1.26
CA GLY A 868 8.89 -17.83 -0.85
C GLY A 868 8.48 -16.35 -1.00
N ALA A 869 7.20 -16.09 -1.24
CA ALA A 869 6.68 -14.75 -1.49
C ALA A 869 6.63 -13.88 -0.23
N ASP A 870 6.43 -14.48 0.94
CA ASP A 870 6.51 -13.80 2.25
C ASP A 870 7.90 -13.24 2.52
N LEU A 871 8.96 -14.02 2.24
CA LEU A 871 10.35 -13.58 2.41
C LEU A 871 10.70 -12.48 1.40
N ARG A 872 10.25 -12.59 0.16
CA ARG A 872 10.48 -11.55 -0.85
C ARG A 872 9.68 -10.28 -0.55
N GLU A 873 8.46 -10.41 -0.05
CA GLU A 873 7.65 -9.28 0.43
C GLU A 873 8.33 -8.59 1.62
N GLN A 874 8.80 -9.38 2.60
CA GLN A 874 9.55 -8.87 3.73
C GLN A 874 10.85 -8.17 3.27
N GLY A 875 11.58 -8.75 2.35
CA GLY A 875 12.80 -8.15 1.79
C GLY A 875 12.53 -6.83 1.08
N LYS A 876 11.38 -6.70 0.41
CA LYS A 876 11.00 -5.49 -0.33
C LYS A 876 10.32 -4.44 0.55
N TRP A 877 9.40 -4.87 1.41
CA TRP A 877 8.49 -4.01 2.18
C TRP A 877 8.52 -4.31 3.69
N GLY A 878 9.67 -4.74 4.21
CA GLY A 878 9.81 -5.17 5.62
C GLY A 878 9.44 -4.12 6.66
N VAL A 879 9.42 -2.84 6.29
CA VAL A 879 8.89 -1.76 7.14
C VAL A 879 7.37 -1.89 7.37
N LEU A 880 6.65 -2.44 6.38
CA LEU A 880 5.20 -2.65 6.43
C LEU A 880 4.84 -4.10 6.81
N HIS A 881 5.56 -5.07 6.24
CA HIS A 881 5.24 -6.49 6.27
C HIS A 881 6.44 -7.30 6.76
N ASN A 882 6.75 -7.17 8.04
CA ASN A 882 7.97 -7.75 8.62
C ASN A 882 7.82 -9.20 9.13
N ASP A 883 6.59 -9.66 9.37
CA ASP A 883 6.32 -11.00 9.88
C ASP A 883 4.89 -11.45 9.56
N ILE A 884 4.65 -11.82 8.30
CA ILE A 884 3.33 -12.29 7.84
C ILE A 884 2.88 -13.52 8.63
N GLN A 885 3.79 -14.45 8.92
CA GLN A 885 3.47 -15.68 9.64
C GLN A 885 3.10 -15.40 11.11
N GLY A 886 3.82 -14.50 11.77
CA GLY A 886 3.52 -14.05 13.13
C GLY A 886 2.19 -13.30 13.20
N ASP A 887 1.86 -12.48 12.19
CA ASP A 887 0.55 -11.83 12.11
C ASP A 887 -0.59 -12.85 11.96
N VAL A 888 -0.42 -13.87 11.13
CA VAL A 888 -1.41 -14.95 10.98
C VAL A 888 -1.56 -15.75 12.28
N ALA A 889 -0.49 -16.04 12.99
CA ALA A 889 -0.55 -16.68 14.30
C ALA A 889 -1.31 -15.83 15.32
N TYR A 890 -1.10 -14.51 15.32
CA TYR A 890 -1.89 -13.56 16.11
C TYR A 890 -3.38 -13.61 15.75
N ILE A 891 -3.73 -13.52 14.47
CA ILE A 891 -5.11 -13.55 13.98
C ILE A 891 -5.81 -14.84 14.40
N THR A 892 -5.19 -16.00 14.25
CA THR A 892 -5.80 -17.29 14.59
C THR A 892 -6.10 -17.43 16.07
N ASN A 893 -5.22 -16.92 16.93
CA ASN A 893 -5.48 -16.84 18.37
C ASN A 893 -6.62 -15.87 18.69
N TRP A 894 -6.61 -14.69 18.06
CA TRP A 894 -7.64 -13.67 18.18
C TRP A 894 -9.03 -14.22 17.79
N ILE A 895 -9.14 -14.93 16.64
CA ILE A 895 -10.37 -15.57 16.16
C ILE A 895 -10.95 -16.52 17.20
N THR A 896 -10.14 -17.37 17.79
CA THR A 896 -10.58 -18.37 18.78
C THR A 896 -11.26 -17.70 19.98
N ARG A 897 -10.66 -16.61 20.49
CA ARG A 897 -11.20 -15.84 21.62
C ARG A 897 -12.44 -15.03 21.19
N ARG A 898 -12.43 -14.46 19.98
CA ARG A 898 -13.56 -13.69 19.45
C ARG A 898 -14.81 -14.53 19.29
N VAL A 899 -14.69 -15.69 18.69
CA VAL A 899 -15.82 -16.59 18.48
C VAL A 899 -16.36 -17.14 19.82
N ALA A 900 -15.49 -17.41 20.80
CA ALA A 900 -15.94 -17.81 22.12
C ALA A 900 -16.79 -16.73 22.82
N MET A 901 -16.42 -15.46 22.69
CA MET A 901 -17.21 -14.33 23.19
C MET A 901 -18.56 -14.22 22.47
N LEU A 902 -18.58 -14.40 21.15
CA LEU A 902 -19.82 -14.36 20.38
C LEU A 902 -20.73 -15.56 20.66
N ASP A 903 -20.17 -16.74 20.91
CA ASP A 903 -20.92 -17.91 21.36
C ASP A 903 -21.65 -17.61 22.68
N GLU A 904 -20.99 -16.96 23.63
CA GLU A 904 -21.61 -16.50 24.89
C GLU A 904 -22.69 -15.45 24.62
N LYS A 905 -22.39 -14.44 23.82
CA LYS A 905 -23.32 -13.35 23.48
C LYS A 905 -24.60 -13.87 22.83
N TYR A 906 -24.49 -14.79 21.88
CA TYR A 906 -25.62 -15.36 21.14
C TYR A 906 -26.21 -16.60 21.79
N GLY A 907 -25.66 -17.05 22.93
CA GLY A 907 -26.11 -18.25 23.65
C GLY A 907 -25.92 -19.52 22.85
N TYR A 908 -24.89 -19.59 21.99
CA TYR A 908 -24.56 -20.77 21.19
C TYR A 908 -23.69 -21.74 21.99
N ASP A 909 -24.11 -22.98 22.16
CA ASP A 909 -23.29 -24.05 22.77
C ASP A 909 -22.53 -24.81 21.67
N PRO A 910 -21.20 -24.65 21.52
CA PRO A 910 -20.43 -25.34 20.50
C PRO A 910 -20.38 -26.87 20.64
N LEU A 911 -20.72 -27.37 21.82
CA LEU A 911 -20.77 -28.82 22.08
C LEU A 911 -22.04 -29.47 21.52
N THR A 912 -23.13 -28.71 21.48
CA THR A 912 -24.43 -29.21 21.03
C THR A 912 -24.79 -28.70 19.63
N GLY A 913 -24.21 -27.58 19.18
CA GLY A 913 -24.60 -26.89 17.96
C GLY A 913 -26.02 -26.31 18.01
N ILE A 914 -26.61 -26.18 19.21
CA ILE A 914 -28.00 -25.76 19.44
C ILE A 914 -27.98 -24.54 20.36
N THR A 915 -28.69 -23.49 20.00
CA THR A 915 -28.92 -22.29 20.82
C THR A 915 -29.95 -22.49 21.92
N ASP A 916 -30.69 -23.61 21.87
CA ASP A 916 -31.67 -23.98 22.89
C ASP A 916 -31.51 -25.45 23.29
N LEU A 917 -31.16 -25.69 24.55
CA LEU A 917 -30.95 -27.03 25.12
C LEU A 917 -32.27 -27.85 25.23
N THR A 918 -33.42 -27.33 24.84
CA THR A 918 -34.73 -27.96 24.96
C THR A 918 -35.02 -29.00 23.87
N GLN A 919 -34.22 -29.07 22.79
CA GLN A 919 -34.42 -30.05 21.71
C GLN A 919 -33.44 -31.26 21.73
N ARG A 920 -33.24 -31.85 22.89
CA ARG A 920 -32.55 -33.14 22.94
C ARG A 920 -33.53 -34.25 22.48
N ASP A 921 -33.16 -34.97 21.44
CA ASP A 921 -33.93 -36.19 21.08
C ASP A 921 -33.78 -37.24 22.19
N THR A 922 -34.76 -37.27 23.07
CA THR A 922 -34.78 -38.19 24.21
C THR A 922 -34.87 -39.68 23.82
N ARG A 923 -35.20 -39.96 22.54
CA ARG A 923 -35.26 -41.32 21.98
C ARG A 923 -33.89 -41.95 21.70
N ILE A 924 -32.82 -41.15 21.75
CA ILE A 924 -31.46 -41.59 21.45
C ILE A 924 -30.60 -41.60 22.71
N GLY A 925 -30.10 -42.78 23.06
CA GLY A 925 -29.09 -42.96 24.12
C GLY A 925 -27.69 -42.99 23.48
N ILE A 926 -26.69 -42.34 24.13
CA ILE A 926 -25.30 -42.37 23.66
C ILE A 926 -24.40 -42.84 24.81
N SER A 927 -23.51 -43.79 24.55
CA SER A 927 -22.47 -44.21 25.50
C SER A 927 -21.17 -44.52 24.75
N GLY A 928 -20.02 -44.26 25.43
CA GLY A 928 -18.70 -44.49 24.86
C GLY A 928 -18.06 -45.79 25.35
N GLY A 929 -17.39 -46.48 24.44
CA GLY A 929 -16.59 -47.66 24.69
C GLY A 929 -15.09 -47.44 24.41
N ARG A 930 -14.37 -48.53 24.25
CA ARG A 930 -12.95 -48.50 23.89
C ARG A 930 -12.82 -48.44 22.36
N GLY A 931 -12.51 -47.26 21.83
CA GLY A 931 -12.43 -47.02 20.38
C GLY A 931 -13.80 -46.99 19.68
N GLU A 932 -14.90 -46.83 20.40
CA GLU A 932 -16.24 -46.87 19.82
C GLU A 932 -17.28 -46.05 20.58
N ILE A 933 -18.37 -45.71 19.90
CA ILE A 933 -19.57 -45.06 20.42
C ILE A 933 -20.76 -46.00 20.18
N TYR A 934 -21.56 -46.26 21.20
CA TYR A 934 -22.82 -46.98 21.10
C TYR A 934 -23.98 -45.97 21.09
N ILE A 935 -24.84 -46.11 20.10
CA ILE A 935 -26.04 -45.31 19.88
C ILE A 935 -27.25 -46.24 20.07
N SER A 936 -27.95 -46.07 21.15
CA SER A 936 -29.21 -46.84 21.41
C SER A 936 -30.42 -46.01 20.94
N SER A 937 -31.36 -46.64 20.22
CA SER A 937 -32.56 -45.99 19.72
C SER A 937 -33.68 -47.04 19.58
N ASP A 938 -34.91 -46.63 19.85
CA ASP A 938 -36.13 -47.40 19.66
C ASP A 938 -36.62 -47.42 18.21
N ALA A 939 -35.99 -46.59 17.31
CA ALA A 939 -36.34 -46.56 15.89
C ALA A 939 -35.08 -46.70 15.00
N ALA A 940 -35.24 -47.38 13.88
CA ALA A 940 -34.25 -47.47 12.84
C ALA A 940 -34.34 -46.26 11.89
N GLY A 941 -33.22 -45.94 11.24
CA GLY A 941 -33.17 -44.87 10.20
C GLY A 941 -33.05 -43.44 10.72
N ILE A 942 -32.84 -43.22 12.01
CA ILE A 942 -32.59 -41.89 12.54
C ILE A 942 -31.13 -41.51 12.25
N PRO A 943 -30.87 -40.40 11.52
CA PRO A 943 -29.52 -39.97 11.23
C PRO A 943 -28.85 -39.37 12.49
N VAL A 944 -27.66 -39.86 12.83
CA VAL A 944 -26.85 -39.35 13.94
C VAL A 944 -25.49 -38.96 13.42
N ALA A 945 -25.17 -37.65 13.54
CA ALA A 945 -23.86 -37.13 13.24
C ALA A 945 -22.99 -37.17 14.51
N ILE A 946 -21.73 -37.58 14.35
CA ILE A 946 -20.73 -37.68 15.42
C ILE A 946 -19.64 -36.65 15.13
N TYR A 947 -19.38 -35.76 16.07
CA TYR A 947 -18.40 -34.72 15.98
C TYR A 947 -17.29 -34.88 17.01
N THR A 948 -16.09 -34.39 16.75
CA THR A 948 -15.07 -34.16 17.75
C THR A 948 -15.51 -33.05 18.71
N ALA A 949 -14.85 -32.90 19.85
CA ALA A 949 -15.08 -31.77 20.76
C ALA A 949 -14.80 -30.37 20.11
N ALA A 950 -14.04 -30.32 19.04
CA ALA A 950 -13.77 -29.13 18.23
C ALA A 950 -14.83 -28.91 17.11
N GLY A 951 -15.94 -29.64 17.12
CA GLY A 951 -17.02 -29.45 16.14
C GLY A 951 -16.80 -30.09 14.75
N ARG A 952 -15.67 -30.80 14.53
CA ARG A 952 -15.41 -31.48 13.25
C ARG A 952 -16.24 -32.74 13.13
N LEU A 953 -17.02 -32.86 12.04
CA LEU A 953 -17.76 -34.08 11.73
C LEU A 953 -16.80 -35.27 11.53
N VAL A 954 -16.97 -36.34 12.30
CA VAL A 954 -16.18 -37.57 12.22
C VAL A 954 -16.87 -38.60 11.40
N ARG A 955 -18.18 -38.80 11.64
CA ARG A 955 -19.00 -39.76 10.94
C ARG A 955 -20.48 -39.41 11.06
N GLN A 956 -21.26 -39.81 10.05
CA GLN A 956 -22.71 -39.80 10.11
C GLN A 956 -23.20 -41.24 9.92
N VAL A 957 -24.10 -41.68 10.80
CA VAL A 957 -24.67 -43.06 10.79
C VAL A 957 -26.17 -42.97 10.94
N GLN A 958 -26.86 -44.03 10.52
CA GLN A 958 -28.30 -44.21 10.80
C GLN A 958 -28.48 -45.27 11.89
N THR A 959 -29.42 -45.04 12.79
CA THR A 959 -29.75 -46.00 13.83
C THR A 959 -30.33 -47.30 13.27
N THR A 960 -30.07 -48.44 13.92
CA THR A 960 -30.56 -49.77 13.52
C THR A 960 -31.84 -50.21 14.25
N GLY A 961 -32.33 -49.39 15.21
CA GLY A 961 -33.52 -49.67 15.98
C GLY A 961 -33.27 -50.37 17.34
N TYR A 962 -32.00 -50.61 17.69
CA TYR A 962 -31.59 -51.08 19.01
C TYR A 962 -30.29 -50.39 19.45
N VAL A 963 -29.15 -50.96 19.07
CA VAL A 963 -27.84 -50.39 19.33
C VAL A 963 -27.04 -50.35 18.03
N THR A 964 -26.60 -49.14 17.65
CA THR A 964 -25.70 -48.93 16.51
C THR A 964 -24.31 -48.66 17.06
N SER A 965 -23.32 -49.46 16.72
CA SER A 965 -21.92 -49.29 17.14
C SER A 965 -21.15 -48.55 16.05
N VAL A 966 -20.40 -47.52 16.45
CA VAL A 966 -19.51 -46.76 15.59
C VAL A 966 -18.08 -46.96 16.09
N THR A 967 -17.36 -47.84 15.40
CA THR A 967 -16.01 -48.30 15.79
C THR A 967 -14.90 -47.51 15.05
N GLY A 968 -13.63 -47.70 15.52
CA GLY A 968 -12.44 -47.08 14.90
C GLY A 968 -12.25 -45.62 15.25
N LEU A 969 -12.82 -45.19 16.37
CA LEU A 969 -12.62 -43.83 16.90
C LEU A 969 -11.37 -43.77 17.79
N GLN A 970 -10.63 -42.71 17.70
CA GLN A 970 -9.50 -42.45 18.60
C GLN A 970 -10.02 -42.11 20.01
N PRO A 971 -9.24 -42.42 21.07
CA PRO A 971 -9.58 -41.94 22.41
C PRO A 971 -9.77 -40.43 22.45
N GLY A 972 -10.88 -39.99 23.05
CA GLY A 972 -11.19 -38.55 23.05
C GLY A 972 -12.63 -38.26 23.43
N ILE A 973 -12.98 -36.97 23.37
CA ILE A 973 -14.34 -36.49 23.62
C ILE A 973 -15.02 -36.27 22.26
N TYR A 974 -16.24 -36.81 22.15
CA TYR A 974 -17.09 -36.65 20.98
C TYR A 974 -18.48 -36.13 21.39
N VAL A 975 -19.19 -35.60 20.42
CA VAL A 975 -20.59 -35.19 20.55
C VAL A 975 -21.43 -35.94 19.53
N ALA A 976 -22.45 -36.59 19.97
CA ALA A 976 -23.40 -37.33 19.12
C ALA A 976 -24.84 -37.13 19.64
N ALA A 977 -25.77 -36.79 18.74
CA ALA A 977 -27.16 -36.45 19.08
C ALA A 977 -27.27 -35.45 20.25
N GLY A 978 -26.45 -34.42 20.26
CA GLY A 978 -26.44 -33.41 21.32
C GLY A 978 -25.91 -33.87 22.69
N LYS A 979 -25.32 -35.08 22.76
CA LYS A 979 -24.77 -35.63 24.01
C LYS A 979 -23.27 -35.81 23.91
N LYS A 980 -22.56 -35.36 24.96
CA LYS A 980 -21.12 -35.59 25.11
C LYS A 980 -20.86 -37.08 25.44
N VAL A 981 -19.89 -37.67 24.76
CA VAL A 981 -19.48 -39.05 24.96
C VAL A 981 -17.96 -39.15 25.02
N VAL A 982 -17.43 -39.95 25.92
CA VAL A 982 -15.99 -40.20 26.06
C VAL A 982 -15.68 -41.58 25.46
N VAL A 983 -14.83 -41.59 24.44
CA VAL A 983 -14.23 -42.80 23.87
C VAL A 983 -12.88 -43.02 24.58
N LYS A 984 -12.68 -44.21 25.10
CA LYS A 984 -11.48 -44.60 25.86
C LYS A 984 -10.47 -45.35 24.99
#